data_ff818886ee0193c1910b111f2775e94e
#
_entry.id   ff818886ee0193c1910b111f2775e94e
#
_cell.length_a   1.000
_cell.length_b   1.000
_cell.length_c   1.000
_cell.angle_alpha   90.00
_cell.angle_beta   90.00
_cell.angle_gamma   90.00
#
_symmetry.space_group_name_H-M   'P 1'
#
loop_
_entity.id
_entity.type
_entity.pdbx_description
1 polymer ?
#
loop_
_entity_poly.entity_id
_entity_poly.type
_entity_poly.pdbx_seq_one_letter_code
_entity_poly.pdbx_strand_id
1 'polypeptide(L)'
;MNKQILRNVILAGLFLVPFIPFLVSSSFFFPFITTKAFAWMIIEEIIFATWILLALIDVDSRPKKSTILYAVLSFLVVIGLADLLGVAPIKSFWSNFERMEGFITLLHLGMFFAVVSSVFNEIDWKKWWNTSLAASFLLVLYCLLQIIGLKTINQGGVRVDGTLGNSIYLAVYMLFHIFIALLFMWRERQKTFLRWVYGLLILSQASILYYTATRGAILGLLGGILIAALLNIRNKEDRLVRKISIACLVALVVLVGGFSVVKDSAFIESSPVLARFSNLNLDSIKSQGRYFVWPMAWEGVKERPILGWGQENFSYVFQEHYRPEMFNLEPWFDRAHNIFLDWAVAGGFLGLLSYLALYLALMLSIWKSSAGFSYTEKSILTGLIAAYFFHNFFVFDNLVSYVLFFSLLAYVNSRVSGEKSSVQPVVESYKKNIVLPIVVILAALSLYFVNIKPMMTNIFLIDALKSVQTPGQIPAATEYFKKAYSTSRLGRPEVLEHLSANSVPIFSSDISMEEKNSFFTFTKDALLKETGGLDKDARHQLMVGSFLSTTGFLDEALIRLDKAKALIPNKQQIYFEMGAVYINKGELPKALEVFREAYELAPGYVEARVIYLIGAIYAGERVIENEMIAKISEREVVFDDRIIQAYNSNGRKNEVVSLLESRIRLDPANADTYRKYIEEVTK
;
A
#
# COMPACT_ATOMS: atom_id res chain seq x y z
N MET A 1 -26.49 18.16 29.07
CA MET A 1 -25.71 18.08 27.80
C MET A 1 -26.70 18.35 26.68
N ASN A 2 -26.42 19.33 25.82
CA ASN A 2 -27.34 19.76 24.76
C ASN A 2 -27.19 18.84 23.53
N LYS A 3 -28.28 18.11 23.20
CA LYS A 3 -28.36 17.19 22.03
C LYS A 3 -27.88 17.88 20.72
N GLN A 4 -28.30 19.13 20.51
CA GLN A 4 -27.99 19.87 19.28
C GLN A 4 -26.48 20.19 19.18
N ILE A 5 -25.84 20.54 20.29
CA ILE A 5 -24.38 20.82 20.32
C ILE A 5 -23.63 19.55 19.95
N LEU A 6 -23.94 18.40 20.57
CA LEU A 6 -23.29 17.12 20.26
C LEU A 6 -23.46 16.76 18.79
N ARG A 7 -24.69 16.87 18.26
CA ARG A 7 -24.95 16.60 16.85
C ARG A 7 -24.16 17.53 15.94
N ASN A 8 -24.05 18.82 16.26
CA ASN A 8 -23.31 19.79 15.47
C ASN A 8 -21.80 19.49 15.46
N VAL A 9 -21.21 19.06 16.59
CA VAL A 9 -19.80 18.64 16.65
C VAL A 9 -19.56 17.43 15.75
N ILE A 10 -20.45 16.43 15.80
CA ILE A 10 -20.35 15.25 14.94
C ILE A 10 -20.44 15.64 13.46
N LEU A 11 -21.43 16.47 13.11
CA LEU A 11 -21.60 16.94 11.73
C LEU A 11 -20.37 17.70 11.24
N ALA A 12 -19.82 18.60 12.08
CA ALA A 12 -18.60 19.34 11.72
C ALA A 12 -17.44 18.39 11.39
N GLY A 13 -17.18 17.39 12.25
CA GLY A 13 -16.14 16.40 12.00
C GLY A 13 -16.40 15.57 10.72
N LEU A 14 -17.64 15.09 10.54
CA LEU A 14 -17.99 14.30 9.35
C LEU A 14 -17.84 15.12 8.04
N PHE A 15 -18.12 16.42 8.06
CA PHE A 15 -17.93 17.29 6.89
C PHE A 15 -16.48 17.67 6.62
N LEU A 16 -15.54 17.37 7.54
CA LEU A 16 -14.09 17.45 7.27
C LEU A 16 -13.57 16.23 6.50
N VAL A 17 -14.20 15.06 6.64
CA VAL A 17 -13.74 13.81 6.02
C VAL A 17 -13.53 13.90 4.51
N PRO A 18 -14.40 14.52 3.69
CA PRO A 18 -14.17 14.70 2.25
C PRO A 18 -12.91 15.48 1.88
N PHE A 19 -12.30 16.21 2.80
CA PHE A 19 -11.08 17.00 2.57
C PHE A 19 -9.79 16.28 3.01
N ILE A 20 -9.90 15.12 3.65
CA ILE A 20 -8.74 14.28 4.03
C ILE A 20 -7.79 14.01 2.83
N PRO A 21 -8.26 13.76 1.59
CA PRO A 21 -7.38 13.56 0.44
C PRO A 21 -6.35 14.67 0.21
N PHE A 22 -6.61 15.90 0.64
CA PHE A 22 -5.70 17.05 0.45
C PHE A 22 -4.58 17.14 1.48
N LEU A 23 -4.68 16.41 2.58
CA LEU A 23 -3.71 16.51 3.66
C LEU A 23 -2.41 15.78 3.29
N VAL A 24 -1.35 16.55 3.11
CA VAL A 24 0.01 16.06 2.85
C VAL A 24 0.99 16.94 3.62
N SER A 25 1.86 16.35 4.41
CA SER A 25 2.88 17.08 5.18
C SER A 25 4.24 16.39 5.07
N SER A 26 5.24 17.13 4.61
CA SER A 26 6.64 16.67 4.55
C SER A 26 7.29 16.48 5.92
N SER A 27 6.59 16.84 7.00
CA SER A 27 7.02 16.56 8.38
C SER A 27 6.75 15.11 8.80
N PHE A 28 6.09 14.33 7.94
CA PHE A 28 5.77 12.93 8.19
C PHE A 28 6.51 12.01 7.22
N PHE A 29 6.97 10.88 7.73
CA PHE A 29 7.43 9.76 6.93
C PHE A 29 6.22 9.12 6.22
N PHE A 30 6.30 8.84 4.92
CA PHE A 30 5.16 8.51 4.05
C PHE A 30 4.04 9.56 4.06
N PRO A 31 4.33 10.82 3.65
CA PRO A 31 3.46 11.98 3.83
C PRO A 31 2.06 11.84 3.20
N PHE A 32 1.95 11.08 2.11
CA PHE A 32 0.68 10.84 1.40
C PHE A 32 -0.26 9.86 2.11
N ILE A 33 0.26 9.06 3.05
CA ILE A 33 -0.48 8.01 3.76
C ILE A 33 -0.67 8.41 5.22
N THR A 34 0.43 8.60 5.96
CA THR A 34 0.39 8.80 7.41
C THR A 34 -0.32 10.08 7.81
N THR A 35 -0.12 11.19 7.07
CA THR A 35 -0.81 12.46 7.35
C THR A 35 -2.33 12.31 7.29
N LYS A 36 -2.82 11.62 6.25
CA LYS A 36 -4.25 11.37 6.06
C LYS A 36 -4.81 10.42 7.12
N ALA A 37 -4.08 9.33 7.38
CA ALA A 37 -4.53 8.30 8.32
C ALA A 37 -4.65 8.87 9.75
N PHE A 38 -3.63 9.58 10.24
CA PHE A 38 -3.70 10.21 11.56
C PHE A 38 -4.79 11.27 11.65
N ALA A 39 -4.89 12.16 10.65
CA ALA A 39 -5.91 13.19 10.66
C ALA A 39 -7.33 12.60 10.67
N TRP A 40 -7.56 11.54 9.87
CA TRP A 40 -8.85 10.85 9.82
C TRP A 40 -9.15 10.13 11.13
N MET A 41 -8.19 9.38 11.69
CA MET A 41 -8.40 8.68 12.97
C MET A 41 -8.68 9.64 14.13
N ILE A 42 -7.97 10.78 14.20
CA ILE A 42 -8.22 11.82 15.23
C ILE A 42 -9.63 12.38 15.11
N ILE A 43 -10.07 12.74 13.89
CA ILE A 43 -11.44 13.22 13.67
C ILE A 43 -12.43 12.15 14.11
N GLU A 44 -12.21 10.88 13.71
CA GLU A 44 -13.10 9.78 14.00
C GLU A 44 -13.23 9.49 15.49
N GLU A 45 -12.13 9.48 16.25
CA GLU A 45 -12.15 9.29 17.70
C GLU A 45 -12.94 10.39 18.43
N ILE A 46 -12.80 11.65 17.99
CA ILE A 46 -13.54 12.78 18.56
C ILE A 46 -15.03 12.66 18.28
N ILE A 47 -15.41 12.37 17.02
CA ILE A 47 -16.84 12.27 16.67
C ILE A 47 -17.46 11.00 17.26
N PHE A 48 -16.73 9.90 17.36
CA PHE A 48 -17.21 8.67 17.96
C PHE A 48 -17.45 8.83 19.47
N ALA A 49 -16.51 9.44 20.21
CA ALA A 49 -16.70 9.76 21.61
C ALA A 49 -17.92 10.68 21.83
N THR A 50 -18.06 11.71 20.99
CA THR A 50 -19.21 12.63 21.01
C THR A 50 -20.51 11.88 20.68
N TRP A 51 -20.46 10.93 19.73
CA TRP A 51 -21.61 10.12 19.36
C TRP A 51 -22.03 9.15 20.48
N ILE A 52 -21.11 8.54 21.20
CA ILE A 52 -21.45 7.73 22.39
C ILE A 52 -22.29 8.56 23.37
N LEU A 53 -21.86 9.80 23.64
CA LEU A 53 -22.59 10.69 24.53
C LEU A 53 -23.99 11.07 23.95
N LEU A 54 -24.09 11.26 22.66
CA LEU A 54 -25.35 11.53 21.98
C LEU A 54 -26.29 10.31 22.03
N ALA A 55 -25.78 9.11 21.72
CA ALA A 55 -26.55 7.87 21.72
C ALA A 55 -27.07 7.44 23.11
N LEU A 56 -26.44 7.94 24.17
CA LEU A 56 -26.91 7.72 25.56
C LEU A 56 -28.15 8.56 25.86
N ILE A 57 -28.27 9.77 25.31
CA ILE A 57 -29.38 10.69 25.59
C ILE A 57 -30.45 10.70 24.48
N ASP A 58 -30.14 10.16 23.32
CA ASP A 58 -30.98 10.12 22.15
C ASP A 58 -31.00 8.74 21.51
N VAL A 59 -32.10 8.04 21.67
CA VAL A 59 -32.26 6.67 21.14
C VAL A 59 -32.30 6.65 19.60
N ASP A 60 -32.77 7.71 18.97
CA ASP A 60 -32.85 7.83 17.51
C ASP A 60 -31.45 7.93 16.87
N SER A 61 -30.44 8.31 17.66
CA SER A 61 -29.03 8.37 17.25
C SER A 61 -28.25 7.05 17.46
N ARG A 62 -28.93 5.95 17.73
CA ARG A 62 -28.33 4.61 17.85
C ARG A 62 -28.36 3.86 16.52
N PRO A 63 -27.39 2.94 16.26
CA PRO A 63 -27.41 2.12 15.06
C PRO A 63 -28.68 1.27 15.03
N LYS A 64 -29.36 1.29 13.89
CA LYS A 64 -30.53 0.47 13.66
C LYS A 64 -30.13 -0.91 13.17
N LYS A 65 -30.82 -1.96 13.66
CA LYS A 65 -30.60 -3.33 13.21
C LYS A 65 -30.82 -3.44 11.70
N SER A 66 -29.83 -3.97 11.00
CA SER A 66 -29.90 -4.16 9.56
C SER A 66 -28.93 -5.25 9.10
N THR A 67 -29.15 -5.79 7.91
CA THR A 67 -28.24 -6.77 7.30
C THR A 67 -26.83 -6.19 7.10
N ILE A 68 -26.72 -4.89 6.73
CA ILE A 68 -25.44 -4.22 6.55
C ILE A 68 -24.71 -4.08 7.89
N LEU A 69 -25.40 -3.66 8.97
CA LEU A 69 -24.79 -3.57 10.30
C LEU A 69 -24.20 -4.92 10.74
N TYR A 70 -24.98 -5.99 10.59
CA TYR A 70 -24.51 -7.33 10.96
C TYR A 70 -23.33 -7.80 10.10
N ALA A 71 -23.32 -7.47 8.80
CA ALA A 71 -22.18 -7.78 7.93
C ALA A 71 -20.92 -7.04 8.37
N VAL A 72 -21.03 -5.73 8.70
CA VAL A 72 -19.89 -4.93 9.19
C VAL A 72 -19.37 -5.50 10.52
N LEU A 73 -20.26 -5.78 11.46
CA LEU A 73 -19.85 -6.36 12.75
C LEU A 73 -19.23 -7.75 12.59
N SER A 74 -19.80 -8.60 11.71
CA SER A 74 -19.24 -9.93 11.41
C SER A 74 -17.84 -9.81 10.83
N PHE A 75 -17.62 -8.91 9.87
CA PHE A 75 -16.31 -8.67 9.27
C PHE A 75 -15.29 -8.24 10.32
N LEU A 76 -15.61 -7.27 11.19
CA LEU A 76 -14.73 -6.81 12.26
C LEU A 76 -14.39 -7.92 13.27
N VAL A 77 -15.39 -8.71 13.67
CA VAL A 77 -15.18 -9.81 14.64
C VAL A 77 -14.30 -10.91 14.02
N VAL A 78 -14.60 -11.32 12.79
CA VAL A 78 -13.84 -12.39 12.12
C VAL A 78 -12.37 -11.97 11.90
N ILE A 79 -12.14 -10.75 11.40
CA ILE A 79 -10.77 -10.27 11.19
C ILE A 79 -10.06 -10.03 12.52
N GLY A 80 -10.73 -9.48 13.53
CA GLY A 80 -10.15 -9.33 14.87
C GLY A 80 -9.72 -10.65 15.50
N LEU A 81 -10.49 -11.72 15.32
CA LEU A 81 -10.11 -13.06 15.76
C LEU A 81 -8.95 -13.62 14.93
N ALA A 82 -8.96 -13.42 13.62
CA ALA A 82 -7.89 -13.83 12.73
C ALA A 82 -6.55 -13.14 13.09
N ASP A 83 -6.60 -11.86 13.40
CA ASP A 83 -5.41 -11.07 13.78
C ASP A 83 -4.86 -11.47 15.15
N LEU A 84 -5.75 -11.72 16.12
CA LEU A 84 -5.36 -12.17 17.47
C LEU A 84 -4.68 -13.55 17.44
N LEU A 85 -5.15 -14.45 16.57
CA LEU A 85 -4.65 -15.82 16.41
C LEU A 85 -3.63 -15.96 15.28
N GLY A 86 -3.33 -14.87 14.59
CA GLY A 86 -2.40 -14.82 13.45
C GLY A 86 -0.94 -14.97 13.85
N VAL A 87 -0.05 -14.90 12.84
CA VAL A 87 1.39 -15.12 13.01
C VAL A 87 2.06 -13.99 13.80
N ALA A 88 1.65 -12.74 13.54
CA ALA A 88 2.20 -11.54 14.18
C ALA A 88 1.07 -10.58 14.62
N PRO A 89 0.39 -10.83 15.74
CA PRO A 89 -0.77 -10.06 16.22
C PRO A 89 -0.50 -8.56 16.37
N ILE A 90 0.68 -8.18 16.81
CA ILE A 90 1.07 -6.76 16.96
C ILE A 90 1.13 -6.07 15.61
N LYS A 91 1.72 -6.72 14.59
CA LYS A 91 1.79 -6.21 13.22
C LYS A 91 0.38 -6.12 12.62
N SER A 92 -0.45 -7.15 12.81
CA SER A 92 -1.84 -7.16 12.36
C SER A 92 -2.66 -6.02 12.97
N PHE A 93 -2.46 -5.72 14.25
CA PHE A 93 -3.18 -4.64 14.93
C PHE A 93 -2.75 -3.25 14.44
N TRP A 94 -1.44 -2.99 14.32
CA TRP A 94 -0.91 -1.66 14.03
C TRP A 94 -0.64 -1.41 12.55
N SER A 95 -0.27 -2.43 11.74
CA SER A 95 0.35 -2.27 10.42
C SER A 95 1.72 -1.58 10.50
N ASN A 96 2.08 -0.85 9.46
CA ASN A 96 3.28 -0.03 9.33
C ASN A 96 2.93 1.38 8.81
N PHE A 97 3.90 2.29 8.75
CA PHE A 97 3.68 3.66 8.25
C PHE A 97 3.41 3.71 6.74
N GLU A 98 3.89 2.72 6.00
CA GLU A 98 3.68 2.66 4.54
C GLU A 98 2.22 2.38 4.18
N ARG A 99 1.48 1.61 5.03
CA ARG A 99 0.10 1.18 4.76
C ARG A 99 -0.91 1.85 5.69
N MET A 100 -0.65 1.87 6.98
CA MET A 100 -1.60 2.34 8.01
C MET A 100 -2.96 1.62 7.95
N GLU A 101 -2.95 0.32 7.63
CA GLU A 101 -4.16 -0.48 7.36
C GLU A 101 -4.32 -1.67 8.31
N GLY A 102 -3.81 -1.58 9.54
CA GLY A 102 -4.01 -2.60 10.57
C GLY A 102 -5.44 -2.66 11.09
N PHE A 103 -5.70 -3.61 11.98
CA PHE A 103 -7.02 -3.80 12.61
C PHE A 103 -7.54 -2.51 13.29
N ILE A 104 -6.65 -1.69 13.82
CA ILE A 104 -7.00 -0.38 14.38
C ILE A 104 -7.74 0.50 13.36
N THR A 105 -7.33 0.49 12.10
CA THR A 105 -7.99 1.23 11.01
C THR A 105 -9.37 0.65 10.70
N LEU A 106 -9.51 -0.69 10.71
CA LEU A 106 -10.82 -1.33 10.54
C LEU A 106 -11.78 -1.00 11.68
N LEU A 107 -11.28 -0.92 12.91
CA LEU A 107 -12.10 -0.47 14.06
C LEU A 107 -12.61 0.96 13.86
N HIS A 108 -11.75 1.87 13.38
CA HIS A 108 -12.18 3.24 13.08
C HIS A 108 -13.19 3.29 11.93
N LEU A 109 -13.06 2.43 10.91
CA LEU A 109 -14.08 2.31 9.85
C LEU A 109 -15.41 1.81 10.38
N GLY A 110 -15.39 0.87 11.32
CA GLY A 110 -16.59 0.42 12.04
C GLY A 110 -17.24 1.53 12.88
N MET A 111 -16.42 2.32 13.59
CA MET A 111 -16.88 3.49 14.34
C MET A 111 -17.48 4.54 13.40
N PHE A 112 -16.79 4.87 12.30
CA PHE A 112 -17.28 5.77 11.26
C PHE A 112 -18.65 5.31 10.72
N PHE A 113 -18.77 4.05 10.32
CA PHE A 113 -20.04 3.48 9.86
C PHE A 113 -21.15 3.65 10.90
N ALA A 114 -20.86 3.34 12.16
CA ALA A 114 -21.85 3.46 13.25
C ALA A 114 -22.33 4.90 13.44
N VAL A 115 -21.41 5.86 13.44
CA VAL A 115 -21.72 7.29 13.61
C VAL A 115 -22.52 7.80 12.40
N VAL A 116 -22.02 7.63 11.19
CA VAL A 116 -22.62 8.21 9.98
C VAL A 116 -24.01 7.63 9.71
N SER A 117 -24.14 6.28 9.84
CA SER A 117 -25.44 5.61 9.61
C SER A 117 -26.50 5.95 10.63
N SER A 118 -26.11 6.45 11.82
CA SER A 118 -27.02 6.77 12.92
C SER A 118 -27.40 8.25 12.97
N VAL A 119 -26.49 9.14 12.57
CA VAL A 119 -26.64 10.60 12.75
C VAL A 119 -27.16 11.30 11.51
N PHE A 120 -26.78 10.86 10.31
CA PHE A 120 -27.19 11.51 9.08
C PHE A 120 -28.64 11.23 8.73
N ASN A 121 -29.36 12.31 8.44
CA ASN A 121 -30.66 12.24 7.75
C ASN A 121 -30.47 12.39 6.23
N GLU A 122 -31.56 12.41 5.47
CA GLU A 122 -31.51 12.50 3.99
C GLU A 122 -30.90 13.82 3.50
N ILE A 123 -31.14 14.93 4.21
CA ILE A 123 -30.57 16.24 3.88
C ILE A 123 -29.06 16.26 4.14
N ASP A 124 -28.63 15.67 5.26
CA ASP A 124 -27.22 15.57 5.62
C ASP A 124 -26.46 14.74 4.58
N TRP A 125 -27.01 13.60 4.16
CA TRP A 125 -26.45 12.77 3.09
C TRP A 125 -26.31 13.52 1.76
N LYS A 126 -27.36 14.26 1.37
CA LYS A 126 -27.31 15.07 0.15
C LYS A 126 -26.21 16.12 0.23
N LYS A 127 -26.11 16.84 1.35
CA LYS A 127 -25.05 17.84 1.56
C LYS A 127 -23.68 17.20 1.57
N TRP A 128 -23.49 16.10 2.29
CA TRP A 128 -22.22 15.43 2.44
C TRP A 128 -21.67 14.90 1.09
N TRP A 129 -22.51 14.22 0.30
CA TRP A 129 -22.10 13.76 -1.02
C TRP A 129 -21.77 14.93 -1.97
N ASN A 130 -22.51 16.02 -1.92
CA ASN A 130 -22.18 17.21 -2.71
C ASN A 130 -20.87 17.87 -2.23
N THR A 131 -20.57 17.88 -0.93
CA THR A 131 -19.28 18.32 -0.40
C THR A 131 -18.15 17.41 -0.89
N SER A 132 -18.34 16.09 -0.90
CA SER A 132 -17.38 15.14 -1.44
C SER A 132 -17.15 15.32 -2.94
N LEU A 133 -18.20 15.57 -3.72
CA LEU A 133 -18.10 15.91 -5.16
C LEU A 133 -17.36 17.24 -5.38
N ALA A 134 -17.60 18.25 -4.55
CA ALA A 134 -16.86 19.52 -4.62
C ALA A 134 -15.37 19.32 -4.28
N ALA A 135 -15.06 18.54 -3.25
CA ALA A 135 -13.69 18.16 -2.92
C ALA A 135 -13.01 17.39 -4.08
N SER A 136 -13.73 16.44 -4.69
CA SER A 136 -13.19 15.70 -5.84
C SER A 136 -12.90 16.62 -7.04
N PHE A 137 -13.71 17.66 -7.27
CA PHE A 137 -13.45 18.65 -8.30
C PHE A 137 -12.20 19.49 -8.01
N LEU A 138 -11.99 19.90 -6.76
CA LEU A 138 -10.76 20.58 -6.38
C LEU A 138 -9.54 19.69 -6.63
N LEU A 139 -9.67 18.38 -6.39
CA LEU A 139 -8.60 17.42 -6.70
C LEU A 139 -8.40 17.28 -8.22
N VAL A 140 -9.46 17.33 -9.04
CA VAL A 140 -9.34 17.39 -10.50
C VAL A 140 -8.52 18.60 -10.92
N LEU A 141 -8.79 19.79 -10.35
CA LEU A 141 -8.00 20.99 -10.65
C LEU A 141 -6.53 20.83 -10.31
N TYR A 142 -6.21 20.22 -9.17
CA TYR A 142 -4.83 19.90 -8.82
C TYR A 142 -4.19 18.95 -9.83
N CYS A 143 -4.90 17.90 -10.24
CA CYS A 143 -4.41 16.94 -11.25
C CYS A 143 -4.18 17.59 -12.61
N LEU A 144 -4.99 18.58 -13.01
CA LEU A 144 -4.74 19.36 -14.23
C LEU A 144 -3.41 20.12 -14.16
N LEU A 145 -3.03 20.65 -12.97
CA LEU A 145 -1.71 21.27 -12.78
C LEU A 145 -0.58 20.25 -12.93
N GLN A 146 -0.79 18.98 -12.56
CA GLN A 146 0.19 17.91 -12.84
C GLN A 146 0.30 17.60 -14.33
N ILE A 147 -0.83 17.54 -15.05
CA ILE A 147 -0.86 17.24 -16.50
C ILE A 147 -0.11 18.32 -17.30
N ILE A 148 -0.26 19.59 -16.94
CA ILE A 148 0.43 20.71 -17.61
C ILE A 148 1.83 20.98 -17.07
N GLY A 149 2.34 20.15 -16.16
CA GLY A 149 3.71 20.23 -15.63
C GLY A 149 3.96 21.29 -14.54
N LEU A 150 2.94 21.98 -14.05
CA LEU A 150 3.07 22.95 -12.95
C LEU A 150 3.17 22.31 -11.56
N LYS A 151 2.84 21.05 -11.45
CA LYS A 151 3.01 20.23 -10.24
C LYS A 151 3.66 18.89 -10.60
N THR A 152 4.52 18.41 -9.72
CA THR A 152 5.21 17.11 -9.91
C THR A 152 4.24 15.95 -9.72
N ILE A 153 4.46 14.88 -10.49
CA ILE A 153 3.85 13.57 -10.29
C ILE A 153 4.76 12.81 -9.31
N ASN A 154 4.28 12.48 -8.12
CA ASN A 154 5.11 11.97 -7.03
C ASN A 154 5.61 10.54 -7.28
N GLN A 155 4.81 9.71 -7.98
CA GLN A 155 5.24 8.36 -8.39
C GLN A 155 6.24 8.37 -9.56
N GLY A 156 6.50 9.54 -10.16
CA GLY A 156 7.27 9.66 -11.40
C GLY A 156 6.51 9.21 -12.65
N GLY A 157 7.10 9.48 -13.83
CA GLY A 157 6.48 9.16 -15.12
C GLY A 157 5.25 10.00 -15.46
N VAL A 158 4.32 9.41 -16.21
CA VAL A 158 3.16 10.12 -16.81
C VAL A 158 1.83 9.87 -16.09
N ARG A 159 1.83 9.08 -15.02
CA ARG A 159 0.62 8.64 -14.32
C ARG A 159 0.25 9.64 -13.22
N VAL A 160 -0.78 10.43 -13.46
CA VAL A 160 -1.28 11.41 -12.48
C VAL A 160 -1.70 10.75 -11.17
N ASP A 161 -1.25 11.30 -10.06
CA ASP A 161 -1.47 10.76 -8.70
C ASP A 161 -2.14 11.74 -7.72
N GLY A 162 -2.26 13.00 -8.12
CA GLY A 162 -2.87 14.07 -7.31
C GLY A 162 -2.16 14.26 -5.97
N THR A 163 -2.95 14.59 -4.96
CA THR A 163 -2.50 14.65 -3.56
C THR A 163 -2.59 13.30 -2.85
N LEU A 164 -2.96 12.23 -3.55
CA LEU A 164 -3.03 10.88 -2.99
C LEU A 164 -1.68 10.15 -3.08
N GLY A 165 -0.75 10.65 -3.90
CA GLY A 165 0.60 10.10 -4.04
C GLY A 165 0.65 8.73 -4.72
N ASN A 166 -0.50 8.23 -5.20
CA ASN A 166 -0.61 6.96 -5.92
C ASN A 166 -1.73 7.05 -6.96
N SER A 167 -1.40 6.77 -8.23
CA SER A 167 -2.34 6.83 -9.33
C SER A 167 -3.50 5.82 -9.21
N ILE A 168 -3.28 4.68 -8.53
CA ILE A 168 -4.32 3.67 -8.29
C ILE A 168 -5.34 4.20 -7.27
N TYR A 169 -4.87 4.87 -6.21
CA TYR A 169 -5.72 5.48 -5.19
C TYR A 169 -6.56 6.63 -5.79
N LEU A 170 -5.95 7.43 -6.66
CA LEU A 170 -6.67 8.47 -7.39
C LEU A 170 -7.73 7.88 -8.33
N ALA A 171 -7.40 6.78 -9.01
CA ALA A 171 -8.32 6.14 -9.94
C ALA A 171 -9.60 5.63 -9.25
N VAL A 172 -9.48 4.92 -8.12
CA VAL A 172 -10.66 4.43 -7.39
C VAL A 172 -11.44 5.58 -6.76
N TYR A 173 -10.78 6.65 -6.32
CA TYR A 173 -11.44 7.85 -5.83
C TYR A 173 -12.30 8.50 -6.93
N MET A 174 -11.75 8.69 -8.12
CA MET A 174 -12.50 9.23 -9.25
C MET A 174 -13.62 8.29 -9.69
N LEU A 175 -13.39 6.97 -9.68
CA LEU A 175 -14.41 5.97 -10.00
C LEU A 175 -15.66 6.10 -9.12
N PHE A 176 -15.51 6.19 -7.81
CA PHE A 176 -16.62 6.42 -6.89
C PHE A 176 -17.36 7.73 -7.20
N HIS A 177 -16.62 8.82 -7.38
CA HIS A 177 -17.22 10.15 -7.59
C HIS A 177 -17.94 10.26 -8.92
N ILE A 178 -17.50 9.57 -9.99
CA ILE A 178 -18.23 9.48 -11.27
C ILE A 178 -19.62 8.88 -11.05
N PHE A 179 -19.74 7.75 -10.36
CA PHE A 179 -21.03 7.11 -10.12
C PHE A 179 -21.91 7.89 -9.14
N ILE A 180 -21.32 8.53 -8.14
CA ILE A 180 -22.07 9.42 -7.22
C ILE A 180 -22.57 10.65 -7.97
N ALA A 181 -21.76 11.26 -8.82
CA ALA A 181 -22.20 12.37 -9.68
C ALA A 181 -23.33 11.94 -10.63
N LEU A 182 -23.25 10.72 -11.21
CA LEU A 182 -24.30 10.15 -12.05
C LEU A 182 -25.59 9.93 -11.27
N LEU A 183 -25.52 9.46 -10.03
CA LEU A 183 -26.66 9.31 -9.13
C LEU A 183 -27.35 10.66 -8.86
N PHE A 184 -26.58 11.70 -8.55
CA PHE A 184 -27.13 13.02 -8.27
C PHE A 184 -27.59 13.73 -9.55
N MET A 185 -26.95 13.54 -10.68
CA MET A 185 -27.42 14.00 -11.99
C MET A 185 -28.81 13.44 -12.31
N TRP A 186 -29.04 12.16 -11.99
CA TRP A 186 -30.34 11.53 -12.13
C TRP A 186 -31.37 12.11 -11.15
N ARG A 187 -31.04 12.28 -9.89
CA ARG A 187 -31.95 12.84 -8.86
C ARG A 187 -32.39 14.27 -9.16
N GLU A 188 -31.44 15.08 -9.60
CA GLU A 188 -31.70 16.52 -9.88
C GLU A 188 -32.00 16.78 -11.37
N ARG A 189 -32.41 15.74 -12.13
CA ARG A 189 -32.58 15.81 -13.58
C ARG A 189 -33.59 16.88 -14.04
N GLN A 190 -34.51 17.31 -13.18
CA GLN A 190 -35.45 18.40 -13.45
C GLN A 190 -34.78 19.78 -13.39
N LYS A 191 -33.64 19.91 -12.74
CA LYS A 191 -32.90 21.17 -12.62
C LYS A 191 -31.80 21.22 -13.68
N THR A 192 -32.06 21.86 -14.79
CA THR A 192 -31.15 21.89 -15.95
C THR A 192 -29.74 22.32 -15.59
N PHE A 193 -29.58 23.36 -14.76
CA PHE A 193 -28.26 23.82 -14.31
C PHE A 193 -27.48 22.72 -13.55
N LEU A 194 -28.08 22.06 -12.57
CA LEU A 194 -27.43 21.02 -11.80
C LEU A 194 -27.07 19.81 -12.67
N ARG A 195 -27.90 19.48 -13.64
CA ARG A 195 -27.58 18.40 -14.60
C ARG A 195 -26.30 18.70 -15.38
N TRP A 196 -26.10 19.94 -15.83
CA TRP A 196 -24.87 20.34 -16.49
C TRP A 196 -23.64 20.33 -15.53
N VAL A 197 -23.83 20.78 -14.29
CA VAL A 197 -22.75 20.72 -13.26
C VAL A 197 -22.30 19.29 -13.02
N TYR A 198 -23.23 18.36 -12.76
CA TYR A 198 -22.85 16.96 -12.57
C TYR A 198 -22.29 16.32 -13.85
N GLY A 199 -22.78 16.69 -15.02
CA GLY A 199 -22.22 16.23 -16.29
C GLY A 199 -20.77 16.67 -16.48
N LEU A 200 -20.43 17.93 -16.17
CA LEU A 200 -19.06 18.43 -16.18
C LEU A 200 -18.17 17.72 -15.16
N LEU A 201 -18.67 17.46 -13.95
CA LEU A 201 -17.96 16.69 -12.95
C LEU A 201 -17.63 15.28 -13.46
N ILE A 202 -18.59 14.57 -14.03
CA ILE A 202 -18.38 13.24 -14.60
C ILE A 202 -17.30 13.27 -15.67
N LEU A 203 -17.36 14.21 -16.61
CA LEU A 203 -16.40 14.33 -17.70
C LEU A 203 -14.98 14.64 -17.17
N SER A 204 -14.87 15.58 -16.25
CA SER A 204 -13.58 15.97 -15.68
C SER A 204 -12.94 14.83 -14.85
N GLN A 205 -13.75 14.16 -14.03
CA GLN A 205 -13.30 13.00 -13.24
C GLN A 205 -12.91 11.81 -14.13
N ALA A 206 -13.67 11.54 -15.21
CA ALA A 206 -13.34 10.49 -16.18
C ALA A 206 -12.04 10.81 -16.94
N SER A 207 -11.80 12.08 -17.27
CA SER A 207 -10.52 12.51 -17.86
C SER A 207 -9.36 12.26 -16.92
N ILE A 208 -9.46 12.64 -15.64
CA ILE A 208 -8.39 12.35 -14.67
C ILE A 208 -8.21 10.85 -14.47
N LEU A 209 -9.29 10.06 -14.36
CA LEU A 209 -9.21 8.61 -14.28
C LEU A 209 -8.45 8.02 -15.48
N TYR A 210 -8.67 8.52 -16.69
CA TYR A 210 -7.89 8.14 -17.87
C TYR A 210 -6.40 8.43 -17.69
N TYR A 211 -6.01 9.64 -17.25
CA TYR A 211 -4.62 10.02 -17.04
C TYR A 211 -3.93 9.31 -15.87
N THR A 212 -4.68 8.63 -14.98
CA THR A 212 -4.07 7.72 -14.00
C THR A 212 -3.44 6.48 -14.66
N ALA A 213 -3.80 6.17 -15.90
CA ALA A 213 -3.40 4.98 -16.65
C ALA A 213 -3.61 3.66 -15.87
N THR A 214 -4.65 3.62 -15.02
CA THR A 214 -4.97 2.46 -14.16
C THR A 214 -5.97 1.56 -14.87
N ARG A 215 -5.46 0.51 -15.55
CA ARG A 215 -6.27 -0.42 -16.36
C ARG A 215 -7.47 -0.98 -15.61
N GLY A 216 -7.28 -1.46 -14.37
CA GLY A 216 -8.35 -2.03 -13.56
C GLY A 216 -9.50 -1.06 -13.27
N ALA A 217 -9.22 0.22 -13.03
CA ALA A 217 -10.24 1.23 -12.78
C ALA A 217 -10.97 1.66 -14.07
N ILE A 218 -10.24 1.80 -15.18
CA ILE A 218 -10.82 2.15 -16.48
C ILE A 218 -11.78 1.04 -16.94
N LEU A 219 -11.33 -0.23 -16.90
CA LEU A 219 -12.17 -1.38 -17.24
C LEU A 219 -13.31 -1.55 -16.23
N GLY A 220 -13.08 -1.27 -14.95
CA GLY A 220 -14.10 -1.24 -13.92
C GLY A 220 -15.19 -0.21 -14.21
N LEU A 221 -14.81 1.02 -14.62
CA LEU A 221 -15.77 2.05 -15.03
C LEU A 221 -16.63 1.58 -16.20
N LEU A 222 -16.00 1.05 -17.26
CA LEU A 222 -16.72 0.55 -18.44
C LEU A 222 -17.65 -0.62 -18.09
N GLY A 223 -17.17 -1.57 -17.28
CA GLY A 223 -17.96 -2.69 -16.78
C GLY A 223 -19.13 -2.26 -15.89
N GLY A 224 -18.91 -1.29 -15.01
CA GLY A 224 -19.98 -0.74 -14.16
C GLY A 224 -21.04 0.02 -14.96
N ILE A 225 -20.64 0.79 -15.97
CA ILE A 225 -21.58 1.45 -16.91
C ILE A 225 -22.34 0.39 -17.70
N LEU A 226 -21.66 -0.65 -18.19
CA LEU A 226 -22.28 -1.78 -18.89
C LEU A 226 -23.38 -2.41 -18.03
N ILE A 227 -23.08 -2.77 -16.78
CA ILE A 227 -24.04 -3.40 -15.86
C ILE A 227 -25.22 -2.45 -15.56
N ALA A 228 -24.95 -1.19 -15.28
CA ALA A 228 -25.98 -0.20 -15.03
C ALA A 228 -26.90 -0.02 -16.26
N ALA A 229 -26.34 0.00 -17.47
CA ALA A 229 -27.08 0.12 -18.71
C ALA A 229 -27.92 -1.13 -18.98
N LEU A 230 -27.36 -2.33 -18.83
CA LEU A 230 -28.08 -3.61 -19.01
C LEU A 230 -29.27 -3.75 -18.06
N LEU A 231 -29.13 -3.32 -16.81
CA LEU A 231 -30.25 -3.26 -15.86
C LEU A 231 -31.31 -2.25 -16.32
N ASN A 232 -30.90 -1.07 -16.72
CA ASN A 232 -31.84 0.01 -17.13
C ASN A 232 -32.61 -0.29 -18.44
N ILE A 233 -32.13 -1.17 -19.32
CA ILE A 233 -32.94 -1.63 -20.47
C ILE A 233 -34.24 -2.29 -20.00
N ARG A 234 -34.23 -2.96 -18.85
CA ARG A 234 -35.39 -3.60 -18.25
C ARG A 234 -36.31 -2.61 -17.51
N ASN A 235 -35.89 -1.35 -17.39
CA ASN A 235 -36.71 -0.31 -16.75
C ASN A 235 -37.93 -0.01 -17.62
N LYS A 236 -39.12 -0.37 -17.12
CA LYS A 236 -40.40 -0.12 -17.80
C LYS A 236 -40.96 1.26 -17.52
N GLU A 237 -40.48 1.93 -16.45
CA GLU A 237 -41.03 3.20 -15.95
C GLU A 237 -40.51 4.42 -16.73
N ASP A 238 -39.28 4.35 -17.28
CA ASP A 238 -38.65 5.49 -17.96
C ASP A 238 -38.09 5.11 -19.35
N ARG A 239 -38.83 5.46 -20.40
CA ARG A 239 -38.45 5.20 -21.80
C ARG A 239 -37.16 5.92 -22.22
N LEU A 240 -36.92 7.14 -21.66
CA LEU A 240 -35.71 7.91 -21.97
C LEU A 240 -34.46 7.22 -21.42
N VAL A 241 -34.52 6.79 -20.17
CA VAL A 241 -33.41 6.01 -19.55
C VAL A 241 -33.07 4.76 -20.36
N ARG A 242 -34.10 4.04 -20.81
CA ARG A 242 -33.90 2.85 -21.65
C ARG A 242 -33.21 3.22 -22.97
N LYS A 243 -33.62 4.29 -23.65
CA LYS A 243 -32.96 4.75 -24.89
C LYS A 243 -31.51 5.16 -24.65
N ILE A 244 -31.24 5.92 -23.60
CA ILE A 244 -29.87 6.31 -23.19
C ILE A 244 -29.04 5.07 -22.91
N SER A 245 -29.57 4.09 -22.18
CA SER A 245 -28.87 2.84 -21.86
C SER A 245 -28.51 2.03 -23.10
N ILE A 246 -29.43 1.93 -24.07
CA ILE A 246 -29.14 1.28 -25.36
C ILE A 246 -28.04 2.04 -26.11
N ALA A 247 -28.11 3.37 -26.16
CA ALA A 247 -27.09 4.20 -26.79
C ALA A 247 -25.71 4.02 -26.10
N CYS A 248 -25.68 3.96 -24.77
CA CYS A 248 -24.46 3.67 -24.00
C CYS A 248 -23.88 2.29 -24.34
N LEU A 249 -24.72 1.26 -24.45
CA LEU A 249 -24.24 -0.08 -24.83
C LEU A 249 -23.68 -0.10 -26.25
N VAL A 250 -24.35 0.55 -27.20
CA VAL A 250 -23.82 0.68 -28.57
C VAL A 250 -22.49 1.42 -28.56
N ALA A 251 -22.40 2.54 -27.83
CA ALA A 251 -21.16 3.30 -27.70
C ALA A 251 -20.03 2.47 -27.09
N LEU A 252 -20.30 1.64 -26.05
CA LEU A 252 -19.32 0.72 -25.47
C LEU A 252 -18.84 -0.33 -26.48
N VAL A 253 -19.75 -0.93 -27.25
CA VAL A 253 -19.39 -1.90 -28.29
C VAL A 253 -18.52 -1.25 -29.37
N VAL A 254 -18.89 -0.04 -29.81
CA VAL A 254 -18.12 0.73 -30.80
C VAL A 254 -16.74 1.11 -30.25
N LEU A 255 -16.66 1.52 -28.99
CA LEU A 255 -15.41 1.88 -28.34
C LEU A 255 -14.46 0.67 -28.23
N VAL A 256 -14.95 -0.46 -27.72
CA VAL A 256 -14.14 -1.68 -27.55
C VAL A 256 -13.78 -2.29 -28.91
N GLY A 257 -14.76 -2.39 -29.84
CA GLY A 257 -14.53 -2.89 -31.19
C GLY A 257 -13.58 -2.00 -31.98
N GLY A 258 -13.79 -0.68 -31.92
CA GLY A 258 -12.91 0.29 -32.58
C GLY A 258 -11.49 0.24 -32.04
N PHE A 259 -11.31 0.16 -30.69
CA PHE A 259 -10.00 -0.01 -30.07
C PHE A 259 -9.32 -1.29 -30.56
N SER A 260 -10.05 -2.40 -30.66
CA SER A 260 -9.50 -3.69 -31.12
C SER A 260 -8.97 -3.62 -32.56
N VAL A 261 -9.56 -2.77 -33.42
CA VAL A 261 -9.12 -2.57 -34.81
C VAL A 261 -7.86 -1.69 -34.88
N VAL A 262 -7.77 -0.66 -34.02
CA VAL A 262 -6.68 0.33 -34.09
C VAL A 262 -5.57 0.13 -33.07
N LYS A 263 -5.63 -0.91 -32.25
CA LYS A 263 -4.72 -1.14 -31.10
C LYS A 263 -3.22 -1.18 -31.48
N ASP A 264 -2.90 -1.59 -32.70
CA ASP A 264 -1.54 -1.73 -33.21
C ASP A 264 -1.11 -0.50 -34.06
N SER A 265 -1.85 0.60 -34.01
CA SER A 265 -1.53 1.84 -34.74
C SER A 265 -0.50 2.68 -33.96
N ALA A 266 0.31 3.45 -34.70
CA ALA A 266 1.28 4.37 -34.12
C ALA A 266 0.64 5.39 -33.15
N PHE A 267 -0.62 5.77 -33.37
CA PHE A 267 -1.38 6.63 -32.46
C PHE A 267 -1.57 5.97 -31.07
N ILE A 268 -1.92 4.68 -31.04
CA ILE A 268 -2.09 3.93 -29.78
C ILE A 268 -0.75 3.70 -29.10
N GLU A 269 0.27 3.29 -29.87
CA GLU A 269 1.63 3.04 -29.35
C GLU A 269 2.28 4.29 -28.75
N SER A 270 2.06 5.46 -29.35
CA SER A 270 2.57 6.73 -28.85
C SER A 270 1.86 7.25 -27.59
N SER A 271 0.67 6.71 -27.26
CA SER A 271 -0.10 7.11 -26.08
C SER A 271 0.32 6.33 -24.84
N PRO A 272 0.90 6.98 -23.79
CA PRO A 272 1.34 6.29 -22.57
C PRO A 272 0.21 5.53 -21.84
N VAL A 273 -1.05 5.93 -22.06
CA VAL A 273 -2.23 5.28 -21.47
C VAL A 273 -2.72 4.15 -22.35
N LEU A 274 -2.94 4.39 -23.64
CA LEU A 274 -3.55 3.43 -24.57
C LEU A 274 -2.61 2.26 -24.87
N ALA A 275 -1.28 2.51 -25.00
CA ALA A 275 -0.28 1.48 -25.18
C ALA A 275 -0.27 0.41 -24.07
N ARG A 276 -0.73 0.75 -22.88
CA ARG A 276 -0.88 -0.20 -21.78
C ARG A 276 -1.98 -1.24 -22.00
N PHE A 277 -2.94 -0.96 -22.88
CA PHE A 277 -4.02 -1.89 -23.25
C PHE A 277 -3.70 -2.71 -24.50
N SER A 278 -2.91 -2.18 -25.44
CA SER A 278 -2.49 -2.91 -26.64
C SER A 278 -1.48 -4.03 -26.33
N ASN A 279 -0.62 -3.86 -25.31
CA ASN A 279 0.43 -4.81 -24.93
C ASN A 279 -0.04 -5.90 -23.95
N LEU A 280 -1.29 -6.34 -24.01
CA LEU A 280 -1.81 -7.45 -23.21
C LEU A 280 -1.58 -8.78 -23.93
N ASN A 281 -0.36 -9.34 -23.81
CA ASN A 281 -0.02 -10.67 -24.27
C ASN A 281 0.36 -11.58 -23.10
N LEU A 282 0.48 -12.89 -23.33
CA LEU A 282 0.81 -13.87 -22.29
C LEU A 282 2.17 -13.62 -21.65
N ASP A 283 3.16 -13.14 -22.40
CA ASP A 283 4.50 -12.88 -21.89
C ASP A 283 4.51 -11.64 -20.98
N SER A 284 3.71 -10.62 -21.32
CA SER A 284 3.54 -9.44 -20.45
C SER A 284 2.78 -9.78 -19.15
N ILE A 285 1.96 -10.83 -19.15
CA ILE A 285 1.31 -11.32 -17.92
C ILE A 285 2.30 -12.08 -17.06
N LYS A 286 3.12 -12.96 -17.65
CA LYS A 286 4.16 -13.73 -16.93
C LYS A 286 5.24 -12.85 -16.32
N SER A 287 5.52 -11.69 -16.90
CA SER A 287 6.48 -10.72 -16.35
C SER A 287 5.93 -9.87 -15.19
N GLN A 288 4.64 -9.97 -14.85
CA GLN A 288 4.04 -9.23 -13.75
C GLN A 288 4.18 -9.99 -12.43
N GLY A 289 4.45 -9.28 -11.33
CA GLY A 289 4.53 -9.87 -9.99
C GLY A 289 3.32 -10.72 -9.60
N ARG A 290 2.10 -10.34 -10.04
CA ARG A 290 0.85 -11.08 -9.76
C ARG A 290 0.85 -12.51 -10.29
N TYR A 291 1.56 -12.79 -11.38
CA TYR A 291 1.70 -14.14 -11.92
C TYR A 291 2.32 -15.12 -10.91
N PHE A 292 3.26 -14.63 -10.11
CA PHE A 292 3.92 -15.39 -9.06
C PHE A 292 3.16 -15.30 -7.73
N VAL A 293 2.74 -14.09 -7.36
CA VAL A 293 2.21 -13.79 -6.03
C VAL A 293 0.81 -14.39 -5.79
N TRP A 294 -0.05 -14.47 -6.81
CA TRP A 294 -1.38 -15.07 -6.64
C TRP A 294 -1.36 -16.57 -6.34
N PRO A 295 -0.57 -17.41 -7.04
CA PRO A 295 -0.37 -18.80 -6.63
C PRO A 295 0.19 -18.93 -5.21
N MET A 296 1.17 -18.09 -4.80
CA MET A 296 1.69 -18.09 -3.42
C MET A 296 0.60 -17.78 -2.40
N ALA A 297 -0.21 -16.74 -2.67
CA ALA A 297 -1.34 -16.39 -1.82
C ALA A 297 -2.30 -17.58 -1.64
N TRP A 298 -2.57 -18.30 -2.73
CA TRP A 298 -3.45 -19.47 -2.69
C TRP A 298 -2.86 -20.64 -1.89
N GLU A 299 -1.53 -20.88 -1.97
CA GLU A 299 -0.86 -21.85 -1.10
C GLU A 299 -1.02 -21.45 0.37
N GLY A 300 -0.77 -20.20 0.72
CA GLY A 300 -0.97 -19.69 2.08
C GLY A 300 -2.41 -19.85 2.58
N VAL A 301 -3.42 -19.69 1.72
CA VAL A 301 -4.83 -19.95 2.07
C VAL A 301 -5.04 -21.44 2.38
N LYS A 302 -4.44 -22.35 1.63
CA LYS A 302 -4.57 -23.81 1.87
C LYS A 302 -3.95 -24.23 3.20
N GLU A 303 -2.87 -23.58 3.62
CA GLU A 303 -2.19 -23.88 4.89
C GLU A 303 -3.01 -23.43 6.10
N ARG A 304 -3.70 -22.27 5.99
CA ARG A 304 -4.52 -21.71 7.06
C ARG A 304 -5.93 -21.35 6.57
N PRO A 305 -6.77 -22.35 6.22
CA PRO A 305 -7.99 -22.09 5.46
C PRO A 305 -9.11 -21.41 6.26
N ILE A 306 -9.14 -21.51 7.59
CA ILE A 306 -10.30 -21.04 8.39
C ILE A 306 -10.15 -19.57 8.79
N LEU A 307 -9.08 -19.21 9.51
CA LEU A 307 -8.81 -17.86 10.05
C LEU A 307 -7.55 -17.21 9.49
N GLY A 308 -6.87 -17.86 8.53
CA GLY A 308 -5.74 -17.29 7.82
C GLY A 308 -4.51 -17.00 8.69
N TRP A 309 -3.71 -16.06 8.22
CA TRP A 309 -2.42 -15.67 8.79
C TRP A 309 -2.49 -14.44 9.69
N GLY A 310 -3.61 -13.73 9.70
CA GLY A 310 -3.77 -12.38 10.26
C GLY A 310 -3.49 -11.30 9.21
N GLN A 311 -4.13 -10.15 9.37
CA GLN A 311 -3.93 -8.98 8.51
C GLN A 311 -2.46 -8.54 8.53
N GLU A 312 -1.93 -7.95 7.44
CA GLU A 312 -0.55 -7.49 7.30
C GLU A 312 0.52 -8.60 7.31
N ASN A 313 0.16 -9.88 7.32
CA ASN A 313 1.08 -11.00 7.45
C ASN A 313 1.37 -11.74 6.13
N PHE A 314 0.99 -11.17 4.98
CA PHE A 314 1.27 -11.76 3.67
C PHE A 314 2.79 -11.99 3.44
N SER A 315 3.66 -11.17 4.02
CA SER A 315 5.11 -11.33 3.93
C SER A 315 5.61 -12.70 4.43
N TYR A 316 4.91 -13.33 5.38
CA TYR A 316 5.23 -14.69 5.85
C TYR A 316 4.85 -15.75 4.81
N VAL A 317 3.69 -15.59 4.15
CA VAL A 317 3.30 -16.46 3.02
C VAL A 317 4.28 -16.30 1.85
N PHE A 318 4.67 -15.07 1.55
CA PHE A 318 5.63 -14.75 0.50
C PHE A 318 6.98 -15.44 0.74
N GLN A 319 7.50 -15.39 1.97
CA GLN A 319 8.80 -16.03 2.27
C GLN A 319 8.76 -17.56 2.18
N GLU A 320 7.65 -18.20 2.61
CA GLU A 320 7.51 -19.66 2.55
C GLU A 320 7.37 -20.19 1.12
N HIS A 321 6.78 -19.40 0.22
CA HIS A 321 6.50 -19.80 -1.16
C HIS A 321 7.30 -19.04 -2.21
N TYR A 322 8.38 -18.34 -1.81
CA TYR A 322 9.19 -17.55 -2.72
C TYR A 322 9.72 -18.38 -3.89
N ARG A 323 9.63 -17.84 -5.10
CA ARG A 323 10.15 -18.44 -6.33
C ARG A 323 11.38 -17.70 -6.81
N PRO A 324 12.50 -18.40 -7.05
CA PRO A 324 13.76 -17.76 -7.41
C PRO A 324 13.71 -16.99 -8.73
N GLU A 325 12.77 -17.30 -9.62
CA GLU A 325 12.57 -16.58 -10.90
C GLU A 325 12.08 -15.14 -10.73
N MET A 326 11.69 -14.75 -9.51
CA MET A 326 11.24 -13.39 -9.18
C MET A 326 12.38 -12.38 -9.03
N PHE A 327 13.62 -12.75 -9.30
CA PHE A 327 14.80 -11.89 -9.09
C PHE A 327 14.74 -10.51 -9.76
N ASN A 328 14.01 -10.36 -10.87
CA ASN A 328 13.81 -9.07 -11.57
C ASN A 328 12.55 -8.30 -11.14
N LEU A 329 11.84 -8.80 -10.12
CA LEU A 329 10.62 -8.18 -9.62
C LEU A 329 10.89 -7.46 -8.30
N GLU A 330 9.83 -6.90 -7.72
CA GLU A 330 9.89 -6.32 -6.39
C GLU A 330 10.47 -7.31 -5.38
N PRO A 331 11.48 -6.94 -4.58
CA PRO A 331 12.23 -7.90 -3.77
C PRO A 331 11.42 -8.50 -2.62
N TRP A 332 10.42 -7.78 -2.13
CA TRP A 332 9.56 -8.18 -1.01
C TRP A 332 8.13 -7.75 -1.27
N PHE A 333 7.19 -8.69 -1.24
CA PHE A 333 5.76 -8.41 -1.36
C PHE A 333 5.09 -8.50 0.02
N ASP A 334 4.32 -7.48 0.35
CA ASP A 334 3.51 -7.39 1.57
C ASP A 334 2.01 -7.64 1.32
N ARG A 335 1.60 -7.74 0.04
CA ARG A 335 0.22 -7.93 -0.42
C ARG A 335 0.16 -8.79 -1.68
N ALA A 336 -0.96 -9.48 -1.89
CA ALA A 336 -1.22 -10.23 -3.13
C ALA A 336 -1.60 -9.32 -4.31
N HIS A 337 -1.83 -8.03 -4.11
CA HIS A 337 -2.39 -7.10 -5.10
C HIS A 337 -3.71 -7.58 -5.69
N ASN A 338 -4.52 -8.24 -4.88
CA ASN A 338 -5.89 -8.68 -5.12
C ASN A 338 -6.58 -8.74 -3.77
N ILE A 339 -7.53 -7.84 -3.52
CA ILE A 339 -8.15 -7.69 -2.19
C ILE A 339 -8.82 -8.98 -1.71
N PHE A 340 -9.35 -9.80 -2.62
CA PHE A 340 -10.02 -11.05 -2.24
C PHE A 340 -9.00 -12.08 -1.76
N LEU A 341 -7.85 -12.18 -2.43
CA LEU A 341 -6.75 -13.02 -1.97
C LEU A 341 -6.13 -12.46 -0.68
N ASP A 342 -6.01 -11.13 -0.56
CA ASP A 342 -5.52 -10.51 0.67
C ASP A 342 -6.40 -10.87 1.87
N TRP A 343 -7.74 -10.78 1.75
CA TRP A 343 -8.66 -11.20 2.83
C TRP A 343 -8.71 -12.72 3.02
N ALA A 344 -8.51 -13.50 1.96
CA ALA A 344 -8.41 -14.96 2.07
C ALA A 344 -7.13 -15.39 2.81
N VAL A 345 -6.01 -14.72 2.60
CA VAL A 345 -4.78 -14.94 3.37
C VAL A 345 -4.91 -14.42 4.80
N ALA A 346 -5.41 -13.20 4.97
CA ALA A 346 -5.51 -12.57 6.28
C ALA A 346 -6.46 -13.31 7.23
N GLY A 347 -7.67 -13.64 6.74
CA GLY A 347 -8.76 -14.19 7.55
C GLY A 347 -9.25 -15.58 7.16
N GLY A 348 -8.53 -16.28 6.27
CA GLY A 348 -8.98 -17.55 5.71
C GLY A 348 -10.28 -17.39 4.91
N PHE A 349 -10.98 -18.50 4.70
CA PHE A 349 -12.32 -18.46 4.07
C PHE A 349 -13.33 -17.66 4.89
N LEU A 350 -13.23 -17.63 6.22
CA LEU A 350 -14.13 -16.82 7.04
C LEU A 350 -13.89 -15.31 6.80
N GLY A 351 -12.64 -14.88 6.68
CA GLY A 351 -12.28 -13.50 6.34
C GLY A 351 -12.81 -13.10 4.97
N LEU A 352 -12.55 -13.92 3.95
CA LEU A 352 -13.05 -13.69 2.59
C LEU A 352 -14.58 -13.63 2.55
N LEU A 353 -15.26 -14.61 3.17
CA LEU A 353 -16.73 -14.66 3.18
C LEU A 353 -17.35 -13.48 3.93
N SER A 354 -16.75 -13.04 5.06
CA SER A 354 -17.22 -11.88 5.79
C SER A 354 -17.02 -10.57 5.01
N TYR A 355 -15.93 -10.45 4.23
CA TYR A 355 -15.72 -9.32 3.31
C TYR A 355 -16.73 -9.33 2.15
N LEU A 356 -16.96 -10.50 1.52
CA LEU A 356 -17.97 -10.65 0.48
C LEU A 356 -19.39 -10.41 0.99
N ALA A 357 -19.65 -10.72 2.28
CA ALA A 357 -20.94 -10.43 2.91
C ALA A 357 -21.25 -8.92 2.96
N LEU A 358 -20.24 -8.04 3.00
CA LEU A 358 -20.45 -6.58 2.89
C LEU A 358 -21.07 -6.22 1.53
N TYR A 359 -20.55 -6.76 0.45
CA TYR A 359 -21.08 -6.55 -0.91
C TYR A 359 -22.47 -7.15 -1.07
N LEU A 360 -22.67 -8.38 -0.58
CA LEU A 360 -23.97 -9.05 -0.64
C LEU A 360 -25.03 -8.29 0.17
N ALA A 361 -24.72 -7.90 1.40
CA ALA A 361 -25.62 -7.13 2.25
C ALA A 361 -25.99 -5.78 1.60
N LEU A 362 -25.02 -5.12 0.97
CA LEU A 362 -25.23 -3.87 0.25
C LEU A 362 -26.16 -4.07 -0.95
N MET A 363 -25.88 -5.07 -1.78
CA MET A 363 -26.70 -5.41 -2.95
C MET A 363 -28.14 -5.77 -2.57
N LEU A 364 -28.31 -6.69 -1.60
CA LEU A 364 -29.64 -7.07 -1.12
C LEU A 364 -30.40 -5.87 -0.57
N SER A 365 -29.72 -4.96 0.13
CA SER A 365 -30.33 -3.77 0.71
C SER A 365 -30.77 -2.76 -0.34
N ILE A 366 -29.96 -2.51 -1.38
CA ILE A 366 -30.32 -1.61 -2.50
C ILE A 366 -31.58 -2.11 -3.22
N TRP A 367 -31.71 -3.40 -3.43
CA TRP A 367 -32.83 -3.99 -4.17
C TRP A 367 -34.11 -4.24 -3.35
N LYS A 368 -34.07 -4.03 -2.03
CA LYS A 368 -35.28 -4.03 -1.20
C LYS A 368 -36.23 -2.88 -1.62
N SER A 369 -37.54 -3.13 -1.61
CA SER A 369 -38.56 -2.12 -1.88
C SER A 369 -38.55 -0.99 -0.87
N SER A 370 -38.25 -1.29 0.41
CA SER A 370 -38.20 -0.32 1.50
C SER A 370 -37.03 0.67 1.41
N ALA A 371 -36.05 0.45 0.51
CA ALA A 371 -34.87 1.32 0.38
C ALA A 371 -35.18 2.71 -0.22
N GLY A 372 -36.36 2.89 -0.84
CA GLY A 372 -36.78 4.15 -1.43
C GLY A 372 -35.94 4.61 -2.63
N PHE A 373 -35.16 3.69 -3.24
CA PHE A 373 -34.42 3.95 -4.48
C PHE A 373 -35.29 3.65 -5.70
N SER A 374 -35.30 4.56 -6.68
CA SER A 374 -35.86 4.28 -8.00
C SER A 374 -35.08 3.18 -8.72
N TYR A 375 -35.67 2.55 -9.73
CA TYR A 375 -35.00 1.50 -10.48
C TYR A 375 -33.66 1.96 -11.11
N THR A 376 -33.63 3.19 -11.63
CA THR A 376 -32.41 3.79 -12.19
C THR A 376 -31.34 4.02 -11.13
N GLU A 377 -31.70 4.48 -9.93
CA GLU A 377 -30.76 4.63 -8.82
C GLU A 377 -30.16 3.29 -8.37
N LYS A 378 -31.01 2.25 -8.27
CA LYS A 378 -30.54 0.87 -7.99
C LYS A 378 -29.54 0.40 -9.05
N SER A 379 -29.83 0.65 -10.33
CA SER A 379 -28.95 0.28 -11.44
C SER A 379 -27.60 1.02 -11.38
N ILE A 380 -27.58 2.32 -11.08
CA ILE A 380 -26.36 3.12 -10.94
C ILE A 380 -25.52 2.63 -9.76
N LEU A 381 -26.14 2.41 -8.60
CA LEU A 381 -25.45 1.92 -7.41
C LEU A 381 -24.89 0.50 -7.63
N THR A 382 -25.64 -0.37 -8.33
CA THR A 382 -25.14 -1.70 -8.73
C THR A 382 -23.95 -1.59 -9.67
N GLY A 383 -23.97 -0.65 -10.61
CA GLY A 383 -22.84 -0.36 -11.49
C GLY A 383 -21.59 0.10 -10.72
N LEU A 384 -21.76 0.99 -9.72
CA LEU A 384 -20.66 1.41 -8.84
C LEU A 384 -20.05 0.22 -8.09
N ILE A 385 -20.89 -0.61 -7.48
CA ILE A 385 -20.43 -1.78 -6.71
C ILE A 385 -19.68 -2.75 -7.63
N ALA A 386 -20.20 -3.02 -8.82
CA ALA A 386 -19.55 -3.89 -9.79
C ALA A 386 -18.22 -3.32 -10.31
N ALA A 387 -18.16 -2.01 -10.56
CA ALA A 387 -16.94 -1.32 -10.96
C ALA A 387 -15.84 -1.41 -9.89
N TYR A 388 -16.20 -1.16 -8.64
CA TYR A 388 -15.30 -1.23 -7.49
C TYR A 388 -14.85 -2.69 -7.22
N PHE A 389 -15.78 -3.65 -7.26
CA PHE A 389 -15.49 -5.06 -7.13
C PHE A 389 -14.48 -5.55 -8.18
N PHE A 390 -14.69 -5.18 -9.46
CA PHE A 390 -13.77 -5.51 -10.54
C PHE A 390 -12.39 -4.86 -10.37
N HIS A 391 -12.36 -3.58 -9.98
CA HIS A 391 -11.10 -2.88 -9.69
C HIS A 391 -10.28 -3.62 -8.63
N ASN A 392 -10.91 -4.07 -7.57
CA ASN A 392 -10.31 -4.75 -6.43
C ASN A 392 -9.75 -6.15 -6.74
N PHE A 393 -10.03 -6.74 -7.91
CA PHE A 393 -9.34 -7.95 -8.38
C PHE A 393 -7.86 -7.70 -8.70
N PHE A 394 -7.47 -6.46 -8.96
CA PHE A 394 -6.13 -6.13 -9.43
C PHE A 394 -5.35 -5.25 -8.46
N VAL A 395 -5.94 -4.90 -7.34
CA VAL A 395 -5.37 -4.01 -6.34
C VAL A 395 -5.87 -4.36 -4.94
N PHE A 396 -5.28 -3.73 -3.93
CA PHE A 396 -5.79 -3.71 -2.57
C PHE A 396 -6.45 -2.37 -2.26
N ASP A 397 -7.29 -2.33 -1.23
CA ASP A 397 -7.92 -1.10 -0.76
C ASP A 397 -6.91 -0.17 -0.08
N ASN A 398 -7.31 1.06 0.11
CA ASN A 398 -6.59 2.09 0.85
C ASN A 398 -7.58 2.90 1.69
N LEU A 399 -7.07 3.74 2.59
CA LEU A 399 -7.92 4.54 3.49
C LEU A 399 -9.05 5.26 2.74
N VAL A 400 -8.75 5.88 1.58
CA VAL A 400 -9.73 6.69 0.86
C VAL A 400 -10.82 5.83 0.23
N SER A 401 -10.45 4.68 -0.36
CA SER A 401 -11.42 3.72 -0.91
C SER A 401 -12.28 3.09 0.19
N TYR A 402 -11.68 2.76 1.33
CA TYR A 402 -12.42 2.27 2.50
C TYR A 402 -13.42 3.28 3.03
N VAL A 403 -13.02 4.54 3.21
CA VAL A 403 -13.94 5.60 3.68
C VAL A 403 -15.12 5.77 2.72
N LEU A 404 -14.88 5.76 1.41
CA LEU A 404 -15.95 5.85 0.41
C LEU A 404 -16.86 4.63 0.42
N PHE A 405 -16.30 3.42 0.54
CA PHE A 405 -17.07 2.18 0.58
C PHE A 405 -17.93 2.09 1.86
N PHE A 406 -17.35 2.40 3.03
CA PHE A 406 -18.09 2.44 4.30
C PHE A 406 -19.13 3.57 4.32
N SER A 407 -18.88 4.70 3.65
CA SER A 407 -19.88 5.74 3.44
C SER A 407 -21.06 5.23 2.59
N LEU A 408 -20.78 4.45 1.54
CA LEU A 408 -21.82 3.85 0.71
C LEU A 408 -22.66 2.82 1.53
N LEU A 409 -21.99 1.97 2.32
CA LEU A 409 -22.65 1.04 3.24
C LEU A 409 -23.57 1.78 4.22
N ALA A 410 -23.05 2.85 4.86
CA ALA A 410 -23.80 3.65 5.81
C ALA A 410 -24.97 4.40 5.14
N TYR A 411 -24.75 4.94 3.94
CA TYR A 411 -25.80 5.62 3.16
C TYR A 411 -26.97 4.70 2.82
N VAL A 412 -26.69 3.51 2.30
CA VAL A 412 -27.74 2.53 2.00
C VAL A 412 -28.39 2.03 3.30
N ASN A 413 -27.59 1.80 4.35
CA ASN A 413 -28.09 1.40 5.66
C ASN A 413 -29.11 2.39 6.22
N SER A 414 -28.84 3.68 6.13
CA SER A 414 -29.73 4.72 6.65
C SER A 414 -31.09 4.77 5.93
N ARG A 415 -31.16 4.25 4.69
CA ARG A 415 -32.41 4.20 3.90
C ARG A 415 -33.24 2.93 4.11
N VAL A 416 -32.59 1.81 4.48
CA VAL A 416 -33.26 0.50 4.56
C VAL A 416 -33.68 0.17 5.99
N SER A 417 -33.01 0.76 6.97
CA SER A 417 -33.24 0.44 8.38
C SER A 417 -34.65 0.85 8.82
N GLY A 418 -35.49 -0.17 8.99
CA GLY A 418 -36.83 -0.06 9.51
C GLY A 418 -36.85 0.22 11.02
N GLU A 419 -38.05 0.30 11.57
CA GLU A 419 -38.49 0.49 12.96
C GLU A 419 -37.54 1.16 13.95
N LYS A 420 -38.01 2.27 14.51
CA LYS A 420 -37.39 2.93 15.66
C LYS A 420 -37.36 1.94 16.84
N SER A 421 -36.22 1.85 17.48
CA SER A 421 -36.14 1.07 18.73
C SER A 421 -37.09 1.69 19.76
N SER A 422 -38.02 0.91 20.25
CA SER A 422 -38.97 1.31 21.33
C SER A 422 -38.31 1.37 22.73
N VAL A 423 -36.99 1.20 22.79
CA VAL A 423 -36.26 1.20 24.07
C VAL A 423 -36.11 2.63 24.57
N GLN A 424 -36.71 2.93 25.70
CA GLN A 424 -36.60 4.22 26.37
C GLN A 424 -35.13 4.56 26.73
N PRO A 425 -34.76 5.84 26.82
CA PRO A 425 -33.41 6.24 27.20
C PRO A 425 -33.09 5.72 28.62
N VAL A 426 -32.08 4.83 28.68
CA VAL A 426 -31.74 4.09 29.92
C VAL A 426 -30.94 4.94 30.92
N VAL A 427 -30.64 6.21 30.63
CA VAL A 427 -29.71 6.96 31.45
C VAL A 427 -30.42 7.86 32.47
N GLU A 428 -30.62 7.34 33.66
CA GLU A 428 -30.93 8.15 34.85
C GLU A 428 -29.84 9.22 35.09
N SER A 429 -30.21 10.35 35.68
CA SER A 429 -29.34 11.53 35.81
C SER A 429 -27.96 11.24 36.46
N TYR A 430 -27.89 10.31 37.41
CA TYR A 430 -26.64 9.92 38.07
C TYR A 430 -25.67 9.17 37.16
N LYS A 431 -26.16 8.39 36.20
CA LYS A 431 -25.30 7.67 35.23
C LYS A 431 -24.58 8.60 34.29
N LYS A 432 -25.16 9.79 34.00
CA LYS A 432 -24.49 10.80 33.16
C LYS A 432 -23.19 11.31 33.78
N ASN A 433 -23.18 11.51 35.10
CA ASN A 433 -22.02 12.04 35.82
C ASN A 433 -20.85 11.03 35.88
N ILE A 434 -21.09 9.75 35.68
CA ILE A 434 -20.07 8.70 35.65
C ILE A 434 -19.63 8.41 34.23
N VAL A 435 -20.57 8.30 33.28
CA VAL A 435 -20.27 7.90 31.92
C VAL A 435 -19.49 8.98 31.14
N LEU A 436 -19.83 10.27 31.33
CA LEU A 436 -19.13 11.35 30.66
C LEU A 436 -17.62 11.37 30.94
N PRO A 437 -17.15 11.36 32.22
CA PRO A 437 -15.71 11.28 32.47
C PRO A 437 -15.05 10.03 31.90
N ILE A 438 -15.71 8.88 31.97
CA ILE A 438 -15.17 7.62 31.40
C ILE A 438 -14.97 7.76 29.88
N VAL A 439 -15.97 8.25 29.15
CA VAL A 439 -15.87 8.43 27.69
C VAL A 439 -14.75 9.42 27.35
N VAL A 440 -14.65 10.54 28.08
CA VAL A 440 -13.60 11.55 27.87
C VAL A 440 -12.21 10.97 28.15
N ILE A 441 -12.05 10.23 29.26
CA ILE A 441 -10.77 9.59 29.61
C ILE A 441 -10.38 8.55 28.55
N LEU A 442 -11.31 7.66 28.13
CA LEU A 442 -11.04 6.65 27.11
C LEU A 442 -10.68 7.30 25.77
N ALA A 443 -11.38 8.36 25.37
CA ALA A 443 -11.05 9.11 24.16
C ALA A 443 -9.68 9.78 24.25
N ALA A 444 -9.35 10.39 25.38
CA ALA A 444 -8.03 11.01 25.60
C ALA A 444 -6.89 9.96 25.57
N LEU A 445 -7.11 8.81 26.20
CA LEU A 445 -6.16 7.69 26.15
C LEU A 445 -6.01 7.13 24.72
N SER A 446 -7.11 6.96 23.99
CA SER A 446 -7.07 6.52 22.59
C SER A 446 -6.30 7.53 21.73
N LEU A 447 -6.67 8.80 21.76
CA LEU A 447 -5.96 9.86 21.04
C LEU A 447 -4.45 9.87 21.33
N TYR A 448 -4.08 9.67 22.60
CA TYR A 448 -2.67 9.68 22.99
C TYR A 448 -1.93 8.43 22.50
N PHE A 449 -2.45 7.24 22.73
CA PHE A 449 -1.75 5.98 22.43
C PHE A 449 -1.85 5.57 20.97
N VAL A 450 -2.99 5.85 20.31
CA VAL A 450 -3.25 5.45 18.92
C VAL A 450 -2.76 6.48 17.93
N ASN A 451 -2.81 7.77 18.28
CA ASN A 451 -2.45 8.83 17.35
C ASN A 451 -1.20 9.60 17.78
N ILE A 452 -1.20 10.27 18.93
CA ILE A 452 -0.12 11.22 19.31
C ILE A 452 1.23 10.50 19.40
N LYS A 453 1.33 9.38 20.11
CA LYS A 453 2.58 8.62 20.21
C LYS A 453 3.11 8.13 18.86
N PRO A 454 2.32 7.46 18.01
CA PRO A 454 2.76 7.09 16.68
C PRO A 454 3.15 8.28 15.79
N MET A 455 2.41 9.39 15.86
CA MET A 455 2.77 10.63 15.16
C MET A 455 4.14 11.14 15.61
N MET A 456 4.41 11.16 16.91
CA MET A 456 5.72 11.57 17.45
C MET A 456 6.83 10.64 16.95
N THR A 457 6.62 9.31 16.96
CA THR A 457 7.56 8.34 16.36
C THR A 457 7.87 8.67 14.91
N ASN A 458 6.84 8.97 14.12
CA ASN A 458 6.97 9.29 12.70
C ASN A 458 7.75 10.58 12.48
N ILE A 459 7.48 11.63 13.27
CA ILE A 459 8.19 12.93 13.21
C ILE A 459 9.65 12.73 13.63
N PHE A 460 9.93 12.04 14.74
CA PHE A 460 11.30 11.78 15.17
C PHE A 460 12.10 10.98 14.14
N LEU A 461 11.46 10.04 13.43
CA LEU A 461 12.12 9.32 12.34
C LEU A 461 12.53 10.25 11.19
N ILE A 462 11.64 11.15 10.76
CA ILE A 462 11.96 12.14 9.73
C ILE A 462 13.07 13.10 10.19
N ASP A 463 13.02 13.54 11.44
CA ASP A 463 14.05 14.44 11.99
C ASP A 463 15.39 13.72 12.09
N ALA A 464 15.42 12.44 12.45
CA ALA A 464 16.63 11.62 12.41
C ALA A 464 17.22 11.55 11.01
N LEU A 465 16.39 11.25 9.99
CA LEU A 465 16.83 11.13 8.60
C LEU A 465 17.36 12.46 8.03
N LYS A 466 16.72 13.58 8.35
CA LYS A 466 17.20 14.92 7.98
C LYS A 466 18.54 15.24 8.65
N SER A 467 18.67 14.87 9.93
CA SER A 467 19.91 15.12 10.70
C SER A 467 21.08 14.27 10.18
N VAL A 468 20.84 13.02 9.71
CA VAL A 468 21.90 12.22 9.05
C VAL A 468 22.44 12.90 7.80
N GLN A 469 21.59 13.59 7.04
CA GLN A 469 21.96 14.27 5.80
C GLN A 469 22.60 15.66 6.05
N THR A 470 22.57 16.15 7.29
CA THR A 470 23.07 17.50 7.64
C THR A 470 24.45 17.37 8.30
N PRO A 471 25.52 17.98 7.74
CA PRO A 471 26.85 17.92 8.35
C PRO A 471 26.86 18.37 9.80
N GLY A 472 27.55 17.63 10.66
CA GLY A 472 27.68 17.92 12.08
C GLY A 472 26.46 17.57 12.95
N GLN A 473 25.39 17.00 12.39
CA GLN A 473 24.17 16.67 13.15
C GLN A 473 23.99 15.16 13.44
N ILE A 474 24.99 14.34 13.26
CA ILE A 474 24.92 12.89 13.54
C ILE A 474 24.56 12.59 15.02
N PRO A 475 25.11 13.32 16.05
CA PRO A 475 24.66 13.11 17.42
C PRO A 475 23.17 13.36 17.63
N ALA A 476 22.63 14.42 17.01
CA ALA A 476 21.20 14.72 17.04
C ALA A 476 20.39 13.61 16.33
N ALA A 477 20.86 13.10 15.19
CA ALA A 477 20.24 11.97 14.49
C ALA A 477 20.13 10.74 15.40
N THR A 478 21.19 10.40 16.14
CA THR A 478 21.20 9.28 17.09
C THR A 478 20.13 9.46 18.18
N GLU A 479 20.01 10.65 18.74
CA GLU A 479 18.99 10.94 19.75
C GLU A 479 17.57 10.92 19.20
N TYR A 480 17.34 11.38 17.97
CA TYR A 480 16.06 11.26 17.30
C TYR A 480 15.69 9.80 17.00
N PHE A 481 16.64 8.97 16.56
CA PHE A 481 16.41 7.52 16.40
C PHE A 481 16.04 6.85 17.72
N LYS A 482 16.73 7.16 18.82
CA LYS A 482 16.41 6.65 20.17
C LYS A 482 14.97 7.03 20.57
N LYS A 483 14.58 8.28 20.36
CA LYS A 483 13.22 8.77 20.62
C LYS A 483 12.20 8.05 19.74
N ALA A 484 12.45 7.93 18.42
CA ALA A 484 11.58 7.24 17.50
C ALA A 484 11.35 5.78 17.93
N TYR A 485 12.42 5.05 18.26
CA TYR A 485 12.35 3.65 18.68
C TYR A 485 11.57 3.45 20.00
N SER A 486 11.75 4.35 20.97
CA SER A 486 11.18 4.21 22.32
C SER A 486 9.73 4.70 22.45
N THR A 487 9.25 5.56 21.55
CA THR A 487 7.96 6.27 21.72
C THR A 487 6.76 5.38 21.41
N SER A 488 6.76 4.65 20.27
CA SER A 488 5.63 3.81 19.89
C SER A 488 6.10 2.47 19.28
N ARG A 489 5.20 1.47 19.27
CA ARG A 489 5.42 0.22 18.53
C ARG A 489 5.10 0.36 17.05
N LEU A 490 4.10 1.17 16.69
CA LEU A 490 3.84 1.53 15.30
C LEU A 490 5.03 2.33 14.76
N GLY A 491 5.55 1.93 13.60
CA GLY A 491 6.72 2.53 12.95
C GLY A 491 8.07 2.00 13.44
N ARG A 492 8.10 1.10 14.42
CA ARG A 492 9.35 0.53 14.93
C ARG A 492 10.12 -0.29 13.87
N PRO A 493 9.48 -1.10 13.01
CA PRO A 493 10.17 -1.77 11.91
C PRO A 493 10.89 -0.79 10.97
N GLU A 494 10.26 0.32 10.60
CA GLU A 494 10.87 1.35 9.76
C GLU A 494 12.04 2.04 10.46
N VAL A 495 11.91 2.31 11.76
CA VAL A 495 13.04 2.86 12.55
C VAL A 495 14.25 1.92 12.52
N LEU A 496 14.05 0.61 12.69
CA LEU A 496 15.11 -0.39 12.63
C LEU A 496 15.73 -0.49 11.24
N GLU A 497 14.91 -0.45 10.19
CA GLU A 497 15.37 -0.45 8.81
C GLU A 497 16.27 0.76 8.52
N HIS A 498 15.87 1.94 8.96
CA HIS A 498 16.66 3.16 8.77
C HIS A 498 17.88 3.24 9.68
N LEU A 499 17.85 2.69 10.89
CA LEU A 499 19.04 2.53 11.73
C LEU A 499 20.08 1.66 11.02
N SER A 500 19.68 0.50 10.49
CA SER A 500 20.56 -0.39 9.74
C SER A 500 21.11 0.29 8.47
N ALA A 501 20.25 0.88 7.66
CA ALA A 501 20.63 1.50 6.39
C ALA A 501 21.58 2.70 6.53
N ASN A 502 21.45 3.46 7.63
CA ASN A 502 22.31 4.62 7.88
C ASN A 502 23.61 4.29 8.63
N SER A 503 23.85 3.03 8.97
CA SER A 503 25.06 2.63 9.71
C SER A 503 26.34 2.90 8.91
N VAL A 504 26.40 2.51 7.62
CA VAL A 504 27.57 2.74 6.76
C VAL A 504 27.85 4.23 6.56
N PRO A 505 26.88 5.06 6.15
CA PRO A 505 27.08 6.53 6.07
C PRO A 505 27.60 7.16 7.36
N ILE A 506 27.06 6.74 8.51
CA ILE A 506 27.49 7.27 9.82
C ILE A 506 28.91 6.80 10.16
N PHE A 507 29.25 5.54 9.91
CA PHE A 507 30.63 5.06 10.13
C PHE A 507 31.67 5.77 9.25
N SER A 508 31.29 6.13 8.02
CA SER A 508 32.16 6.84 7.06
C SER A 508 32.22 8.35 7.31
N SER A 509 31.38 8.89 8.20
CA SER A 509 31.36 10.32 8.50
C SER A 509 32.54 10.76 9.39
N ASP A 510 32.88 12.04 9.33
CA ASP A 510 33.94 12.66 10.16
C ASP A 510 33.39 13.09 11.52
N ILE A 511 33.11 12.11 12.38
CA ILE A 511 32.68 12.30 13.78
C ILE A 511 33.56 11.48 14.71
N SER A 512 33.51 11.77 16.02
CA SER A 512 34.29 11.07 17.02
C SER A 512 33.99 9.56 17.08
N MET A 513 34.96 8.75 17.46
CA MET A 513 34.77 7.29 17.67
C MET A 513 33.74 7.02 18.77
N GLU A 514 33.61 7.88 19.76
CA GLU A 514 32.62 7.77 20.82
C GLU A 514 31.19 7.88 20.25
N GLU A 515 30.94 8.86 19.37
CA GLU A 515 29.65 9.04 18.70
C GLU A 515 29.31 7.85 17.77
N LYS A 516 30.29 7.37 16.99
CA LYS A 516 30.15 6.16 16.16
C LYS A 516 29.76 4.94 17.01
N ASN A 517 30.47 4.72 18.12
CA ASN A 517 30.22 3.63 19.04
C ASN A 517 28.85 3.73 19.72
N SER A 518 28.44 4.96 20.12
CA SER A 518 27.11 5.21 20.70
C SER A 518 25.99 4.82 19.72
N PHE A 519 26.06 5.26 18.45
CA PHE A 519 25.10 4.90 17.42
C PHE A 519 25.09 3.40 17.16
N PHE A 520 26.28 2.80 17.00
CA PHE A 520 26.43 1.37 16.72
C PHE A 520 25.84 0.52 17.84
N THR A 521 26.24 0.76 19.10
CA THR A 521 25.75 -0.01 20.24
C THR A 521 24.23 0.05 20.35
N PHE A 522 23.67 1.25 20.22
CA PHE A 522 22.22 1.42 20.23
C PHE A 522 21.55 0.67 19.08
N THR A 523 22.09 0.77 17.86
CA THR A 523 21.54 0.09 16.68
C THR A 523 21.60 -1.42 16.83
N LYS A 524 22.74 -1.97 17.25
CA LYS A 524 22.91 -3.41 17.49
C LYS A 524 21.91 -3.90 18.53
N ASP A 525 21.82 -3.21 19.67
CA ASP A 525 20.92 -3.58 20.77
C ASP A 525 19.45 -3.53 20.32
N ALA A 526 19.04 -2.49 19.58
CA ALA A 526 17.70 -2.34 19.08
C ALA A 526 17.33 -3.47 18.09
N LEU A 527 18.22 -3.77 17.14
CA LEU A 527 18.02 -4.83 16.15
C LEU A 527 17.96 -6.24 16.77
N LEU A 528 18.80 -6.52 17.79
CA LEU A 528 18.85 -7.82 18.43
C LEU A 528 17.75 -8.05 19.47
N LYS A 529 17.24 -6.97 20.09
CA LYS A 529 16.21 -7.01 21.13
C LYS A 529 14.81 -7.24 20.59
N GLU A 530 14.55 -6.88 19.32
CA GLU A 530 13.21 -6.97 18.78
C GLU A 530 12.74 -8.42 18.62
N THR A 531 11.58 -8.67 19.20
CA THR A 531 10.81 -9.92 19.15
C THR A 531 9.46 -9.63 18.49
N GLY A 532 8.40 -10.36 18.80
CA GLY A 532 7.04 -9.99 18.33
C GLY A 532 6.75 -10.34 16.87
N GLY A 533 7.41 -11.39 16.37
CA GLY A 533 7.24 -11.90 15.01
C GLY A 533 8.42 -11.59 14.09
N LEU A 534 9.24 -10.57 14.39
CA LEU A 534 10.41 -10.22 13.58
C LEU A 534 11.50 -11.30 13.59
N ASP A 535 11.53 -12.16 14.61
CA ASP A 535 12.37 -13.36 14.66
C ASP A 535 12.03 -14.38 13.56
N LYS A 536 10.79 -14.36 13.05
CA LYS A 536 10.28 -15.21 11.96
C LYS A 536 10.21 -14.48 10.62
N ASP A 537 10.66 -13.23 10.55
CA ASP A 537 10.67 -12.42 9.34
C ASP A 537 12.03 -12.51 8.66
N ALA A 538 12.09 -13.15 7.48
CA ALA A 538 13.32 -13.34 6.72
C ALA A 538 13.97 -12.02 6.31
N ARG A 539 13.17 -10.98 5.99
CA ARG A 539 13.67 -9.64 5.64
C ARG A 539 14.39 -9.01 6.84
N HIS A 540 13.82 -9.15 8.03
CA HIS A 540 14.46 -8.65 9.26
C HIS A 540 15.75 -9.41 9.56
N GLN A 541 15.77 -10.75 9.47
CA GLN A 541 16.98 -11.53 9.71
C GLN A 541 18.10 -11.19 8.70
N LEU A 542 17.75 -11.03 7.42
CA LEU A 542 18.68 -10.58 6.38
C LEU A 542 19.26 -9.19 6.70
N MET A 543 18.41 -8.24 7.08
CA MET A 543 18.81 -6.88 7.43
C MET A 543 19.78 -6.87 8.63
N VAL A 544 19.48 -7.64 9.68
CA VAL A 544 20.36 -7.77 10.87
C VAL A 544 21.67 -8.43 10.49
N GLY A 545 21.63 -9.48 9.67
CA GLY A 545 22.83 -10.16 9.16
C GLY A 545 23.74 -9.23 8.35
N SER A 546 23.18 -8.46 7.44
CA SER A 546 23.90 -7.47 6.62
C SER A 546 24.52 -6.38 7.49
N PHE A 547 23.77 -5.83 8.48
CA PHE A 547 24.28 -4.86 9.45
C PHE A 547 25.49 -5.43 10.23
N LEU A 548 25.38 -6.62 10.77
CA LEU A 548 26.45 -7.27 11.53
C LEU A 548 27.68 -7.56 10.66
N SER A 549 27.47 -7.99 9.41
CA SER A 549 28.52 -8.19 8.41
C SER A 549 29.31 -6.91 8.16
N THR A 550 28.59 -5.83 7.86
CA THR A 550 29.19 -4.53 7.56
C THR A 550 29.96 -3.93 8.74
N THR A 551 29.56 -4.28 9.96
CA THR A 551 30.20 -3.79 11.20
C THR A 551 31.24 -4.76 11.77
N GLY A 552 31.61 -5.83 11.04
CA GLY A 552 32.69 -6.74 11.37
C GLY A 552 32.34 -7.89 12.32
N PHE A 553 31.07 -8.05 12.71
CA PHE A 553 30.58 -9.15 13.55
C PHE A 553 30.21 -10.36 12.68
N LEU A 554 31.22 -10.91 11.97
CA LEU A 554 31.04 -11.88 10.90
C LEU A 554 30.36 -13.19 11.35
N ASP A 555 30.70 -13.71 12.54
CA ASP A 555 30.09 -14.94 13.06
C ASP A 555 28.62 -14.72 13.47
N GLU A 556 28.31 -13.60 14.15
CA GLU A 556 26.95 -13.24 14.48
C GLU A 556 26.12 -12.99 13.21
N ALA A 557 26.73 -12.40 12.17
CA ALA A 557 26.10 -12.18 10.87
C ALA A 557 25.67 -13.52 10.23
N LEU A 558 26.55 -14.52 10.19
CA LEU A 558 26.21 -15.84 9.65
C LEU A 558 25.04 -16.48 10.40
N ILE A 559 25.00 -16.39 11.73
CA ILE A 559 23.85 -16.90 12.51
C ILE A 559 22.53 -16.30 12.05
N ARG A 560 22.51 -15.00 11.75
CA ARG A 560 21.31 -14.31 11.28
C ARG A 560 20.97 -14.64 9.82
N LEU A 561 21.98 -14.73 8.96
CA LEU A 561 21.82 -15.10 7.56
C LEU A 561 21.37 -16.56 7.42
N ASP A 562 21.86 -17.48 8.25
CA ASP A 562 21.39 -18.87 8.31
C ASP A 562 19.91 -18.95 8.71
N LYS A 563 19.47 -18.12 9.67
CA LYS A 563 18.04 -18.00 9.99
C LYS A 563 17.24 -17.46 8.80
N ALA A 564 17.76 -16.43 8.10
CA ALA A 564 17.11 -15.92 6.90
C ALA A 564 17.02 -17.00 5.81
N LYS A 565 18.11 -17.75 5.56
CA LYS A 565 18.14 -18.88 4.62
C LYS A 565 17.12 -19.96 4.99
N ALA A 566 16.98 -20.28 6.28
CA ALA A 566 15.99 -21.25 6.73
C ALA A 566 14.54 -20.80 6.51
N LEU A 567 14.26 -19.49 6.61
CA LEU A 567 12.93 -18.91 6.41
C LEU A 567 12.56 -18.72 4.92
N ILE A 568 13.56 -18.45 4.06
CA ILE A 568 13.34 -18.22 2.62
C ILE A 568 14.50 -18.81 1.81
N PRO A 569 14.58 -20.15 1.70
CA PRO A 569 15.75 -20.84 1.14
C PRO A 569 16.01 -20.56 -0.35
N ASN A 570 15.02 -20.08 -1.08
CA ASN A 570 15.12 -19.86 -2.52
C ASN A 570 15.51 -18.42 -2.91
N LYS A 571 15.86 -17.55 -1.95
CA LYS A 571 16.16 -16.14 -2.23
C LYS A 571 17.68 -15.92 -2.35
N GLN A 572 18.13 -15.65 -3.57
CA GLN A 572 19.55 -15.50 -3.94
C GLN A 572 20.28 -14.44 -3.10
N GLN A 573 19.62 -13.33 -2.77
CA GLN A 573 20.23 -12.23 -2.01
C GLN A 573 20.84 -12.69 -0.68
N ILE A 574 20.23 -13.67 0.00
CA ILE A 574 20.76 -14.17 1.27
C ILE A 574 22.10 -14.86 1.05
N TYR A 575 22.20 -15.66 0.01
CA TYR A 575 23.44 -16.35 -0.37
C TYR A 575 24.54 -15.36 -0.78
N PHE A 576 24.19 -14.26 -1.46
CA PHE A 576 25.13 -13.20 -1.79
C PHE A 576 25.75 -12.58 -0.53
N GLU A 577 24.91 -12.26 0.47
CA GLU A 577 25.37 -11.74 1.76
C GLU A 577 26.21 -12.76 2.52
N MET A 578 25.81 -14.04 2.58
CA MET A 578 26.58 -15.10 3.22
C MET A 578 27.96 -15.28 2.57
N GLY A 579 28.00 -15.31 1.24
CA GLY A 579 29.27 -15.43 0.50
C GLY A 579 30.19 -14.24 0.73
N ALA A 580 29.67 -13.03 0.78
CA ALA A 580 30.44 -11.83 1.14
C ALA A 580 31.03 -11.93 2.56
N VAL A 581 30.27 -12.46 3.53
CA VAL A 581 30.78 -12.72 4.89
C VAL A 581 31.89 -13.75 4.86
N TYR A 582 31.79 -14.86 4.10
CA TYR A 582 32.83 -15.86 3.97
C TYR A 582 34.10 -15.32 3.29
N ILE A 583 33.96 -14.44 2.28
CA ILE A 583 35.12 -13.74 1.69
C ILE A 583 35.82 -12.90 2.76
N ASN A 584 35.11 -12.12 3.54
CA ASN A 584 35.66 -11.27 4.59
C ASN A 584 36.32 -12.08 5.72
N LYS A 585 35.90 -13.34 5.94
CA LYS A 585 36.54 -14.29 6.88
C LYS A 585 37.74 -15.01 6.26
N GLY A 586 37.98 -14.89 4.95
CA GLY A 586 39.00 -15.68 4.24
C GLY A 586 38.61 -17.14 3.97
N GLU A 587 37.33 -17.50 4.20
CA GLU A 587 36.82 -18.86 3.98
C GLU A 587 36.34 -19.02 2.52
N LEU A 588 37.27 -18.81 1.56
CA LEU A 588 36.97 -18.72 0.13
C LEU A 588 36.27 -19.94 -0.48
N PRO A 589 36.56 -21.19 -0.11
CA PRO A 589 35.84 -22.35 -0.61
C PRO A 589 34.36 -22.35 -0.20
N LYS A 590 34.03 -21.91 1.01
CA LYS A 590 32.64 -21.78 1.46
C LYS A 590 31.91 -20.65 0.73
N ALA A 591 32.59 -19.51 0.49
CA ALA A 591 32.05 -18.43 -0.31
C ALA A 591 31.66 -18.91 -1.72
N LEU A 592 32.54 -19.64 -2.39
CA LEU A 592 32.30 -20.20 -3.71
C LEU A 592 31.13 -21.19 -3.71
N GLU A 593 31.03 -22.05 -2.70
CA GLU A 593 29.93 -23.01 -2.56
C GLU A 593 28.56 -22.29 -2.44
N VAL A 594 28.48 -21.30 -1.55
CA VAL A 594 27.26 -20.52 -1.33
C VAL A 594 26.85 -19.73 -2.59
N PHE A 595 27.82 -19.16 -3.33
CA PHE A 595 27.56 -18.48 -4.59
C PHE A 595 27.11 -19.43 -5.70
N ARG A 596 27.63 -20.67 -5.72
CA ARG A 596 27.14 -21.73 -6.60
C ARG A 596 25.69 -22.06 -6.32
N GLU A 597 25.30 -22.24 -5.03
CA GLU A 597 23.91 -22.47 -4.65
C GLU A 597 23.00 -21.34 -5.17
N ALA A 598 23.42 -20.08 -5.00
CA ALA A 598 22.67 -18.92 -5.50
C ALA A 598 22.50 -18.93 -7.03
N TYR A 599 23.54 -19.30 -7.77
CA TYR A 599 23.51 -19.44 -9.23
C TYR A 599 22.57 -20.56 -9.68
N GLU A 600 22.64 -21.73 -9.01
CA GLU A 600 21.81 -22.89 -9.34
C GLU A 600 20.30 -22.65 -9.12
N LEU A 601 19.92 -21.78 -8.17
CA LEU A 601 18.52 -21.38 -7.96
C LEU A 601 17.90 -20.71 -9.20
N ALA A 602 18.64 -19.88 -9.92
CA ALA A 602 18.17 -19.22 -11.14
C ALA A 602 19.36 -18.92 -12.07
N PRO A 603 19.80 -19.87 -12.93
CA PRO A 603 20.94 -19.69 -13.81
C PRO A 603 20.76 -18.55 -14.84
N GLY A 604 19.52 -18.11 -15.08
CA GLY A 604 19.19 -16.94 -15.91
C GLY A 604 19.46 -15.58 -15.24
N TYR A 605 19.69 -15.56 -13.94
CA TYR A 605 19.93 -14.32 -13.19
C TYR A 605 21.37 -13.84 -13.36
N VAL A 606 21.54 -12.70 -14.07
CA VAL A 606 22.87 -12.15 -14.39
C VAL A 606 23.68 -11.87 -13.12
N GLU A 607 23.05 -11.25 -12.10
CA GLU A 607 23.73 -10.96 -10.83
C GLU A 607 24.27 -12.23 -10.14
N ALA A 608 23.52 -13.33 -10.16
CA ALA A 608 23.99 -14.59 -9.60
C ALA A 608 25.21 -15.15 -10.36
N ARG A 609 25.26 -14.98 -11.69
CA ARG A 609 26.44 -15.33 -12.51
C ARG A 609 27.65 -14.46 -12.16
N VAL A 610 27.45 -13.14 -12.03
CA VAL A 610 28.50 -12.19 -11.66
C VAL A 610 29.06 -12.51 -10.28
N ILE A 611 28.21 -12.75 -9.30
CA ILE A 611 28.62 -13.09 -7.93
C ILE A 611 29.34 -14.44 -7.88
N TYR A 612 28.89 -15.43 -8.66
CA TYR A 612 29.59 -16.72 -8.76
C TYR A 612 30.95 -16.59 -9.45
N LEU A 613 31.06 -15.74 -10.49
CA LEU A 613 32.33 -15.36 -11.09
C LEU A 613 33.28 -14.73 -10.06
N ILE A 614 32.79 -13.77 -9.27
CA ILE A 614 33.58 -13.12 -8.22
C ILE A 614 34.11 -14.16 -7.21
N GLY A 615 33.26 -15.07 -6.78
CA GLY A 615 33.64 -16.18 -5.89
C GLY A 615 34.72 -17.06 -6.49
N ALA A 616 34.60 -17.39 -7.79
CA ALA A 616 35.62 -18.20 -8.51
C ALA A 616 36.96 -17.47 -8.62
N ILE A 617 36.94 -16.14 -8.87
CA ILE A 617 38.18 -15.33 -8.88
C ILE A 617 38.85 -15.35 -7.51
N TYR A 618 38.12 -15.10 -6.42
CA TYR A 618 38.69 -15.15 -5.07
C TYR A 618 39.23 -16.53 -4.69
N ALA A 619 38.52 -17.60 -5.07
CA ALA A 619 38.93 -18.95 -4.80
C ALA A 619 40.05 -19.49 -5.74
N GLY A 620 40.37 -18.75 -6.82
CA GLY A 620 41.37 -19.15 -7.82
C GLY A 620 40.91 -20.26 -8.78
N GLU A 621 39.59 -20.50 -8.88
CA GLU A 621 38.95 -21.54 -9.69
C GLU A 621 38.77 -21.12 -11.15
N ARG A 622 39.86 -21.27 -11.94
CA ARG A 622 39.93 -20.82 -13.34
C ARG A 622 38.93 -21.45 -14.29
N VAL A 623 38.52 -22.69 -14.05
CA VAL A 623 37.55 -23.38 -14.89
C VAL A 623 36.18 -22.71 -14.75
N ILE A 624 35.73 -22.47 -13.52
CA ILE A 624 34.47 -21.79 -13.21
C ILE A 624 34.50 -20.35 -13.69
N GLU A 625 35.63 -19.65 -13.48
CA GLU A 625 35.85 -18.29 -13.93
C GLU A 625 35.59 -18.15 -15.47
N ASN A 626 36.28 -19.00 -16.27
CA ASN A 626 36.10 -18.97 -17.72
C ASN A 626 34.69 -19.34 -18.17
N GLU A 627 34.07 -20.32 -17.49
CA GLU A 627 32.70 -20.71 -17.75
C GLU A 627 31.70 -19.54 -17.51
N MET A 628 31.86 -18.81 -16.42
CA MET A 628 30.97 -17.70 -16.07
C MET A 628 31.21 -16.48 -16.98
N ILE A 629 32.45 -16.16 -17.30
CA ILE A 629 32.75 -15.08 -18.27
C ILE A 629 32.08 -15.35 -19.62
N ALA A 630 32.08 -16.60 -20.09
CA ALA A 630 31.41 -16.96 -21.34
C ALA A 630 29.88 -16.82 -21.30
N LYS A 631 29.28 -16.78 -20.12
CA LYS A 631 27.81 -16.67 -19.90
C LYS A 631 27.32 -15.25 -19.55
N ILE A 632 28.25 -14.30 -19.39
CA ILE A 632 27.98 -12.91 -19.04
C ILE A 632 28.38 -12.04 -20.22
N SER A 633 27.66 -10.95 -20.50
CA SER A 633 28.04 -10.06 -21.57
C SER A 633 29.36 -9.33 -21.26
N GLU A 634 30.18 -9.06 -22.30
CA GLU A 634 31.43 -8.32 -22.14
C GLU A 634 31.23 -7.02 -21.35
N ARG A 635 30.17 -6.29 -21.64
CA ARG A 635 29.86 -5.03 -20.97
C ARG A 635 29.61 -5.20 -19.47
N GLU A 636 28.87 -6.25 -19.06
CA GLU A 636 28.59 -6.53 -17.67
C GLU A 636 29.87 -6.93 -16.89
N VAL A 637 30.74 -7.75 -17.49
CA VAL A 637 32.02 -8.12 -16.90
C VAL A 637 32.96 -6.91 -16.75
N VAL A 638 33.07 -6.11 -17.80
CA VAL A 638 34.00 -4.98 -17.91
C VAL A 638 33.64 -3.84 -16.97
N PHE A 639 32.34 -3.54 -16.78
CA PHE A 639 31.88 -2.41 -15.96
C PHE A 639 31.53 -2.76 -14.51
N ASP A 640 31.68 -3.99 -14.07
CA ASP A 640 31.48 -4.36 -12.65
C ASP A 640 32.76 -4.14 -11.85
N ASP A 641 32.75 -3.15 -10.96
CA ASP A 641 33.91 -2.82 -10.13
C ASP A 641 34.29 -3.94 -9.14
N ARG A 642 33.33 -4.79 -8.74
CA ARG A 642 33.55 -5.91 -7.83
C ARG A 642 34.45 -6.99 -8.49
N ILE A 643 34.33 -7.18 -9.81
CA ILE A 643 35.20 -8.09 -10.57
C ILE A 643 36.63 -7.53 -10.60
N ILE A 644 36.80 -6.23 -10.86
CA ILE A 644 38.11 -5.58 -10.82
C ILE A 644 38.71 -5.71 -9.42
N GLN A 645 37.92 -5.46 -8.37
CA GLN A 645 38.37 -5.59 -7.00
C GLN A 645 38.80 -7.04 -6.66
N ALA A 646 38.05 -8.04 -7.13
CA ALA A 646 38.38 -9.44 -6.92
C ALA A 646 39.71 -9.82 -7.57
N TYR A 647 39.97 -9.40 -8.84
CA TYR A 647 41.23 -9.58 -9.49
C TYR A 647 42.39 -8.87 -8.78
N ASN A 648 42.18 -7.62 -8.39
CA ASN A 648 43.20 -6.84 -7.67
C ASN A 648 43.53 -7.44 -6.32
N SER A 649 42.58 -7.90 -5.55
CA SER A 649 42.76 -8.55 -4.25
C SER A 649 43.54 -9.85 -4.37
N ASN A 650 43.47 -10.52 -5.51
CA ASN A 650 44.25 -11.73 -5.83
C ASN A 650 45.60 -11.46 -6.52
N GLY A 651 46.02 -10.18 -6.60
CA GLY A 651 47.27 -9.80 -7.22
C GLY A 651 47.31 -9.95 -8.76
N ARG A 652 46.14 -10.12 -9.37
CA ARG A 652 45.98 -10.38 -10.82
C ARG A 652 45.94 -9.08 -11.61
N LYS A 653 47.03 -8.30 -11.54
CA LYS A 653 47.16 -6.96 -12.13
C LYS A 653 46.91 -6.95 -13.65
N ASN A 654 47.34 -7.99 -14.37
CA ASN A 654 47.17 -8.07 -15.83
C ASN A 654 45.71 -8.12 -16.24
N GLU A 655 44.90 -8.87 -15.52
CA GLU A 655 43.44 -8.94 -15.78
C GLU A 655 42.75 -7.63 -15.43
N VAL A 656 43.17 -6.93 -14.38
CA VAL A 656 42.67 -5.59 -14.04
C VAL A 656 42.99 -4.61 -15.19
N VAL A 657 44.24 -4.59 -15.69
CA VAL A 657 44.66 -3.72 -16.81
C VAL A 657 43.84 -4.05 -18.06
N SER A 658 43.67 -5.33 -18.41
CA SER A 658 42.87 -5.76 -19.56
C SER A 658 41.42 -5.30 -19.49
N LEU A 659 40.78 -5.37 -18.29
CA LEU A 659 39.41 -4.87 -18.07
C LEU A 659 39.36 -3.34 -18.23
N LEU A 660 40.32 -2.61 -17.68
CA LEU A 660 40.37 -1.15 -17.79
C LEU A 660 40.61 -0.69 -19.21
N GLU A 661 41.47 -1.41 -19.98
CA GLU A 661 41.66 -1.15 -21.44
C GLU A 661 40.34 -1.41 -22.21
N SER A 662 39.60 -2.45 -21.84
CA SER A 662 38.28 -2.71 -22.41
C SER A 662 37.26 -1.63 -22.05
N ARG A 663 37.32 -1.04 -20.84
CA ARG A 663 36.54 0.14 -20.49
C ARG A 663 36.87 1.34 -21.38
N ILE A 664 38.16 1.62 -21.64
CA ILE A 664 38.58 2.70 -22.51
C ILE A 664 37.98 2.51 -23.91
N ARG A 665 37.96 1.29 -24.42
CA ARG A 665 37.37 0.97 -25.73
C ARG A 665 35.87 1.15 -25.77
N LEU A 666 35.14 0.72 -24.72
CA LEU A 666 33.67 0.72 -24.64
C LEU A 666 33.08 2.05 -24.17
N ASP A 667 33.89 2.88 -23.50
CA ASP A 667 33.51 4.18 -22.94
C ASP A 667 34.66 5.20 -23.10
N PRO A 668 34.92 5.67 -24.34
CA PRO A 668 36.01 6.61 -24.63
C PRO A 668 35.88 7.96 -23.91
N ALA A 669 34.65 8.33 -23.47
CA ALA A 669 34.43 9.61 -22.81
C ALA A 669 35.13 9.68 -21.42
N ASN A 670 35.32 8.54 -20.75
CA ASN A 670 35.97 8.42 -19.45
C ASN A 670 37.39 7.82 -19.52
N ALA A 671 37.99 7.74 -20.71
CA ALA A 671 39.28 7.09 -20.96
C ALA A 671 40.41 7.58 -20.04
N ASP A 672 40.48 8.88 -19.75
CA ASP A 672 41.56 9.46 -18.90
C ASP A 672 41.45 9.01 -17.43
N THR A 673 40.26 8.80 -16.94
CA THR A 673 40.03 8.24 -15.60
C THR A 673 40.54 6.80 -15.53
N TYR A 674 40.25 5.98 -16.54
CA TYR A 674 40.69 4.59 -16.59
C TYR A 674 42.21 4.47 -16.77
N ARG A 675 42.82 5.35 -17.56
CA ARG A 675 44.33 5.42 -17.71
C ARG A 675 45.01 5.71 -16.38
N LYS A 676 44.49 6.68 -15.60
CA LYS A 676 45.04 6.97 -14.27
C LYS A 676 44.96 5.75 -13.36
N TYR A 677 43.82 5.02 -13.40
CA TYR A 677 43.69 3.81 -12.58
C TYR A 677 44.65 2.70 -13.03
N ILE A 678 44.93 2.55 -14.36
CA ILE A 678 45.95 1.63 -14.86
C ILE A 678 47.33 2.01 -14.31
N GLU A 679 47.70 3.29 -14.30
CA GLU A 679 48.98 3.75 -13.74
C GLU A 679 49.08 3.45 -12.23
N GLU A 680 48.01 3.57 -11.47
CA GLU A 680 47.99 3.26 -10.04
C GLU A 680 48.17 1.75 -9.79
N VAL A 681 47.50 0.91 -10.57
CA VAL A 681 47.58 -0.57 -10.42
C VAL A 681 48.92 -1.11 -10.87
N THR A 682 49.57 -0.47 -11.82
CA THR A 682 50.87 -0.94 -12.35
C THR A 682 52.06 -0.48 -11.54
N LYS A 683 51.94 0.57 -10.73
CA LYS A 683 52.90 0.94 -9.68
C LYS A 683 52.87 -0.09 -8.56
#